data_f23e2b17d40cb5ba9730709a97df9d10
#
_entry.id   f23e2b17d40cb5ba9730709a97df9d10
#
_cell.length_a   1.000
_cell.length_b   1.000
_cell.length_c   1.000
_cell.angle_alpha   90.00
_cell.angle_beta   90.00
_cell.angle_gamma   90.00
#
_symmetry.space_group_name_H-M   'P 1'
#
loop_
_entity.id
_entity.type
_entity.pdbx_description
1 polymer ?
#
loop_
_entity_poly.entity_id
_entity_poly.type
_entity_poly.pdbx_seq_one_letter_code
_entity_poly.pdbx_strand_id
1 'polypeptide(L)'
;MSRIAALPDHLVNQIAAGEVVERPANALKEIVENSIDAGATAIEVELAGGGIRLIRVSDNGGGIHPDDIELALHRHATSKIKTLNDLEHVASMGFRGEGLASIASVSRLTLTSRQDGSAHATQVKAEDGKLSSPTAAAHPVGTTIEAAELFFNTPARRKFLKSENTEYAHCATMLERLALAHPHIAFSLKRDGKPVFKLPAQSLHERIAAIVGDDFQTASLEIDSGNGALRLYGAIAKPTFAKGKTDKQYCFVNHRFVRDKVMLHAVKQAYRDVLHNALTPAFVLFLDLPPEAVDVNVHPTKTEIRFRDSQQVHQLVFHTLNKALADTRADLTESVSNAGEVLHDITGVTPAPMPSGNDSENLFDGASNYPTGNKPDTHNAFGSSGKTAPMPYQAARAPQQRSLSLRENRAAMNTYAELYKKTDDIDLELSQFEQARFGNMPSEMPTQKTDTPLSDGLPSQSELPPLGFAIAQLLGIYILAQAEDSLLLIDMHAAAERVNYEKMKRQRQENGNLQSQRLLIPVTFAASHEECAALADHAETLAGFGLELSDMGGNTLAVRAVPAMLGKADVVSLAKDVLGELAQVGSSQTIEEHENHILATMSCHGSVRAGRQLTLPEMNALLRDMENTPRSNQCNHGRPTWVKLTLKELDALFLRGQ
;
A
#
# COMPACT_ATOMS: atom_id res chain seq x y z
N MET A 1 45.32 -5.18 -30.84
CA MET A 1 44.75 -5.20 -29.49
C MET A 1 45.07 -3.85 -28.84
N SER A 2 44.08 -3.11 -28.36
CA SER A 2 44.31 -1.87 -27.60
C SER A 2 44.93 -2.22 -26.26
N ARG A 3 45.98 -1.48 -25.86
CA ARG A 3 46.61 -1.63 -24.53
C ARG A 3 45.73 -0.95 -23.47
N ILE A 4 45.77 -1.46 -22.27
CA ILE A 4 45.15 -0.82 -21.09
C ILE A 4 45.81 0.53 -20.88
N ALA A 5 45.02 1.60 -20.77
CA ALA A 5 45.47 2.97 -20.52
C ALA A 5 44.68 3.57 -19.34
N ALA A 6 45.34 4.45 -18.60
CA ALA A 6 44.65 5.23 -17.56
C ALA A 6 43.66 6.20 -18.21
N LEU A 7 42.46 6.28 -17.67
CA LEU A 7 41.46 7.22 -18.14
C LEU A 7 41.79 8.63 -17.65
N PRO A 8 41.49 9.66 -18.47
CA PRO A 8 41.57 11.06 -18.03
C PRO A 8 40.64 11.33 -16.81
N ASP A 9 41.09 12.17 -15.90
CA ASP A 9 40.33 12.46 -14.62
C ASP A 9 38.88 12.91 -14.86
N HIS A 10 38.63 13.70 -15.91
CA HIS A 10 37.27 14.15 -16.26
C HIS A 10 36.37 12.97 -16.60
N LEU A 11 36.87 11.94 -17.33
CA LEU A 11 36.12 10.78 -17.71
C LEU A 11 35.89 9.84 -16.48
N VAL A 12 36.91 9.69 -15.63
CA VAL A 12 36.78 9.01 -14.35
C VAL A 12 35.70 9.67 -13.50
N ASN A 13 35.69 11.01 -13.46
CA ASN A 13 34.69 11.80 -12.74
C ASN A 13 33.26 11.60 -13.27
N GLN A 14 33.08 11.55 -14.60
CA GLN A 14 31.79 11.31 -15.22
C GLN A 14 31.29 9.87 -15.02
N ILE A 15 32.18 8.88 -15.03
CA ILE A 15 31.82 7.47 -14.75
C ILE A 15 31.35 7.33 -13.31
N ALA A 16 32.14 7.82 -12.35
CA ALA A 16 31.78 7.71 -10.93
C ALA A 16 30.58 8.58 -10.55
N ALA A 17 30.42 9.77 -11.19
CA ALA A 17 29.16 10.52 -11.05
C ALA A 17 27.94 9.68 -11.45
N GLY A 18 28.12 8.68 -12.33
CA GLY A 18 27.08 7.77 -12.73
C GLY A 18 26.59 6.80 -11.69
N GLU A 19 27.45 6.46 -10.78
CA GLU A 19 27.11 5.57 -9.67
C GLU A 19 26.44 6.34 -8.52
N VAL A 20 26.72 7.64 -8.39
CA VAL A 20 26.23 8.50 -7.30
C VAL A 20 24.98 9.27 -7.74
N VAL A 21 24.97 9.81 -8.96
CA VAL A 21 23.90 10.69 -9.47
C VAL A 21 23.27 10.06 -10.72
N GLU A 22 22.26 9.24 -10.52
CA GLU A 22 21.46 8.66 -11.61
C GLU A 22 20.35 9.60 -12.08
N ARG A 23 19.77 10.36 -11.15
CA ARG A 23 18.59 11.22 -11.33
C ARG A 23 18.72 12.53 -10.56
N PRO A 24 17.91 13.55 -10.88
CA PRO A 24 17.83 14.79 -10.10
C PRO A 24 17.56 14.55 -8.61
N ALA A 25 16.68 13.59 -8.27
CA ALA A 25 16.37 13.24 -6.89
C ALA A 25 17.59 12.75 -6.09
N ASN A 26 18.56 12.07 -6.72
CA ASN A 26 19.79 11.64 -6.05
C ASN A 26 20.71 12.83 -5.74
N ALA A 27 20.85 13.76 -6.71
CA ALA A 27 21.61 14.98 -6.50
C ALA A 27 21.00 15.85 -5.38
N LEU A 28 19.68 16.04 -5.42
CA LEU A 28 18.95 16.75 -4.37
C LEU A 28 19.16 16.11 -3.01
N LYS A 29 19.05 14.77 -2.92
CA LYS A 29 19.27 14.02 -1.69
C LYS A 29 20.64 14.31 -1.08
N GLU A 30 21.72 14.16 -1.84
CA GLU A 30 23.08 14.39 -1.37
C GLU A 30 23.30 15.84 -0.88
N ILE A 31 22.71 16.83 -1.56
CA ILE A 31 22.81 18.23 -1.16
C ILE A 31 22.05 18.46 0.17
N VAL A 32 20.79 17.98 0.27
CA VAL A 32 19.98 18.15 1.48
C VAL A 32 20.57 17.39 2.67
N GLU A 33 21.10 16.18 2.48
CA GLU A 33 21.80 15.43 3.53
C GLU A 33 23.03 16.19 4.04
N ASN A 34 23.76 16.91 3.17
CA ASN A 34 24.86 17.77 3.61
C ASN A 34 24.38 18.97 4.42
N SER A 35 23.25 19.58 4.08
CA SER A 35 22.63 20.66 4.85
C SER A 35 22.19 20.18 6.25
N ILE A 36 21.61 18.97 6.33
CA ILE A 36 21.26 18.34 7.62
C ILE A 36 22.51 18.09 8.46
N ASP A 37 23.56 17.49 7.87
CA ASP A 37 24.83 17.22 8.55
C ASP A 37 25.55 18.52 9.00
N ALA A 38 25.30 19.66 8.31
CA ALA A 38 25.79 20.99 8.71
C ALA A 38 24.99 21.64 9.86
N GLY A 39 23.99 20.91 10.42
CA GLY A 39 23.19 21.40 11.53
C GLY A 39 22.14 22.44 11.12
N ALA A 40 21.68 22.42 9.89
CA ALA A 40 20.63 23.34 9.43
C ALA A 40 19.33 23.13 10.21
N THR A 41 18.67 24.22 10.56
CA THR A 41 17.32 24.23 11.17
C THR A 41 16.24 24.63 10.16
N ALA A 42 16.63 25.15 9.00
CA ALA A 42 15.75 25.48 7.89
C ALA A 42 16.44 25.21 6.55
N ILE A 43 15.74 24.51 5.67
CA ILE A 43 16.21 24.14 4.34
C ILE A 43 15.16 24.54 3.31
N GLU A 44 15.56 25.37 2.36
CA GLU A 44 14.73 25.81 1.24
C GLU A 44 15.21 25.15 -0.06
N VAL A 45 14.29 24.51 -0.77
CA VAL A 45 14.54 23.83 -2.04
C VAL A 45 13.75 24.49 -3.16
N GLU A 46 14.42 24.79 -4.27
CA GLU A 46 13.79 25.24 -5.50
C GLU A 46 14.19 24.36 -6.66
N LEU A 47 13.20 23.85 -7.38
CA LEU A 47 13.37 22.99 -8.55
C LEU A 47 12.78 23.65 -9.79
N ALA A 48 13.53 23.60 -10.91
CA ALA A 48 13.02 24.00 -12.22
C ALA A 48 13.24 22.87 -13.23
N GLY A 49 12.23 22.63 -14.10
CA GLY A 49 12.27 21.57 -15.08
C GLY A 49 12.48 20.19 -14.48
N GLY A 50 11.76 19.86 -13.40
CA GLY A 50 11.91 18.58 -12.70
C GLY A 50 13.25 18.38 -11.99
N GLY A 51 14.02 19.46 -11.73
CA GLY A 51 15.38 19.40 -11.19
C GLY A 51 16.46 19.21 -12.26
N ILE A 52 16.09 19.11 -13.54
CA ILE A 52 17.04 19.00 -14.66
C ILE A 52 17.63 20.37 -14.96
N ARG A 53 16.79 21.43 -15.00
CA ARG A 53 17.24 22.80 -15.31
C ARG A 53 17.88 23.47 -14.10
N LEU A 54 17.34 23.24 -12.90
CA LEU A 54 17.86 23.82 -11.65
C LEU A 54 17.47 22.95 -10.46
N ILE A 55 18.45 22.68 -9.61
CA ILE A 55 18.28 22.27 -8.24
C ILE A 55 18.99 23.35 -7.40
N ARG A 56 18.23 24.12 -6.62
CA ARG A 56 18.78 25.08 -5.66
C ARG A 56 18.38 24.64 -4.26
N VAL A 57 19.35 24.48 -3.38
CA VAL A 57 19.16 24.20 -1.97
C VAL A 57 19.86 25.26 -1.15
N SER A 58 19.14 25.92 -0.26
CA SER A 58 19.65 26.93 0.65
C SER A 58 19.37 26.51 2.08
N ASP A 59 20.38 26.57 2.92
CA ASP A 59 20.30 26.22 4.34
C ASP A 59 20.87 27.32 5.23
N ASN A 60 20.52 27.26 6.51
CA ASN A 60 21.04 28.12 7.58
C ASN A 60 21.97 27.38 8.54
N GLY A 61 22.66 26.33 8.05
CA GLY A 61 23.62 25.56 8.83
C GLY A 61 24.90 26.30 9.13
N GLY A 62 25.90 25.58 9.64
CA GLY A 62 27.17 26.19 10.10
C GLY A 62 28.04 26.84 9.01
N GLY A 63 27.70 26.58 7.72
CA GLY A 63 28.49 27.04 6.58
C GLY A 63 29.81 26.29 6.40
N ILE A 64 30.58 26.66 5.37
CA ILE A 64 31.89 26.10 5.03
C ILE A 64 32.96 27.16 5.22
N HIS A 65 34.08 26.77 5.84
CA HIS A 65 35.22 27.69 6.00
C HIS A 65 35.72 28.18 4.64
N PRO A 66 36.09 29.48 4.47
CA PRO A 66 36.55 29.99 3.18
C PRO A 66 37.70 29.21 2.56
N ASP A 67 38.65 28.71 3.37
CA ASP A 67 39.77 27.90 2.88
C ASP A 67 39.39 26.49 2.44
N ASP A 68 38.25 25.96 2.91
CA ASP A 68 37.78 24.60 2.61
C ASP A 68 36.77 24.58 1.45
N ILE A 69 36.32 25.72 0.94
CA ILE A 69 35.21 25.79 -0.03
C ILE A 69 35.59 25.14 -1.39
N GLU A 70 36.83 25.28 -1.84
CA GLU A 70 37.32 24.57 -3.03
C GLU A 70 37.41 23.06 -2.75
N LEU A 71 37.98 22.73 -1.58
CA LEU A 71 38.18 21.34 -1.15
C LEU A 71 36.85 20.57 -1.05
N ALA A 72 35.76 21.25 -0.66
CA ALA A 72 34.42 20.66 -0.62
C ALA A 72 33.92 20.13 -1.98
N LEU A 73 34.48 20.62 -3.09
CA LEU A 73 34.18 20.17 -4.47
C LEU A 73 35.23 19.19 -5.01
N HIS A 74 36.25 18.82 -4.22
CA HIS A 74 37.21 17.79 -4.56
C HIS A 74 36.74 16.40 -4.12
N ARG A 75 37.16 15.38 -4.89
CA ARG A 75 36.89 13.98 -4.51
C ARG A 75 37.72 13.57 -3.32
N HIS A 76 37.13 12.63 -2.56
CA HIS A 76 37.76 12.07 -1.36
C HIS A 76 38.06 13.09 -0.27
N ALA A 77 37.48 14.30 -0.37
CA ALA A 77 37.54 15.32 0.65
C ALA A 77 36.28 15.29 1.51
N THR A 78 36.44 15.03 2.79
CA THR A 78 35.33 14.98 3.76
C THR A 78 35.80 15.42 5.14
N SER A 79 34.93 16.15 5.85
CA SER A 79 35.12 16.48 7.25
C SER A 79 34.57 15.40 8.22
N LYS A 80 33.85 14.40 7.68
CA LYS A 80 32.97 13.51 8.46
C LYS A 80 33.66 12.24 8.96
N ILE A 81 34.68 11.75 8.25
CA ILE A 81 35.49 10.58 8.63
C ILE A 81 36.97 10.87 8.48
N LYS A 82 37.79 10.39 9.41
CA LYS A 82 39.25 10.52 9.37
C LYS A 82 39.94 9.18 9.57
N THR A 83 39.28 8.23 10.21
CA THR A 83 39.84 6.92 10.57
C THR A 83 38.93 5.78 10.08
N LEU A 84 39.47 4.55 10.05
CA LEU A 84 38.68 3.37 9.75
C LEU A 84 37.57 3.15 10.79
N ASN A 85 37.84 3.47 12.05
CA ASN A 85 36.85 3.38 13.12
C ASN A 85 35.67 4.34 12.91
N ASP A 86 35.91 5.55 12.37
CA ASP A 86 34.82 6.47 12.01
C ASP A 86 33.95 5.90 10.89
N LEU A 87 34.55 5.11 9.98
CA LEU A 87 33.83 4.45 8.89
C LEU A 87 32.94 3.31 9.39
N GLU A 88 33.35 2.60 10.44
CA GLU A 88 32.55 1.55 11.06
C GLU A 88 31.40 2.10 11.92
N HIS A 89 31.53 3.35 12.43
CA HIS A 89 30.55 4.01 13.31
C HIS A 89 29.93 5.26 12.68
N VAL A 90 29.64 5.23 11.37
CA VAL A 90 29.12 6.40 10.64
C VAL A 90 27.76 6.83 11.19
N ALA A 91 27.75 7.95 11.92
CA ALA A 91 26.54 8.61 12.40
C ALA A 91 26.00 9.66 11.41
N SER A 92 26.86 10.21 10.53
CA SER A 92 26.48 11.23 9.54
C SER A 92 25.76 10.64 8.34
N MET A 93 24.90 11.43 7.67
CA MET A 93 24.17 10.98 6.46
C MET A 93 25.12 10.77 5.27
N GLY A 94 26.11 11.63 5.08
CA GLY A 94 27.14 11.51 4.04
C GLY A 94 28.52 11.21 4.65
N PHE A 95 29.35 10.38 3.99
CA PHE A 95 30.69 10.04 4.48
C PHE A 95 31.74 9.85 3.39
N ARG A 96 31.34 9.61 2.12
CA ARG A 96 32.27 9.25 1.03
C ARG A 96 33.08 10.44 0.47
N GLY A 97 32.67 11.68 0.72
CA GLY A 97 33.35 12.88 0.16
C GLY A 97 33.30 12.95 -1.40
N GLU A 98 32.29 12.35 -2.02
CA GLU A 98 32.20 12.29 -3.49
C GLU A 98 30.91 12.92 -4.03
N GLY A 99 29.89 13.19 -3.18
CA GLY A 99 28.57 13.65 -3.61
C GLY A 99 28.63 14.97 -4.38
N LEU A 100 29.18 16.02 -3.78
CA LEU A 100 29.27 17.35 -4.40
C LEU A 100 30.20 17.36 -5.62
N ALA A 101 31.34 16.68 -5.55
CA ALA A 101 32.27 16.54 -6.66
C ALA A 101 31.60 15.83 -7.87
N SER A 102 30.81 14.81 -7.61
CA SER A 102 30.04 14.08 -8.61
C SER A 102 28.97 14.97 -9.27
N ILE A 103 28.23 15.76 -8.48
CA ILE A 103 27.22 16.70 -8.99
C ILE A 103 27.92 17.80 -9.83
N ALA A 104 29.04 18.36 -9.33
CA ALA A 104 29.81 19.37 -10.03
C ALA A 104 30.36 18.90 -11.39
N SER A 105 30.67 17.61 -11.53
CA SER A 105 31.18 17.04 -12.78
C SER A 105 30.12 16.88 -13.88
N VAL A 106 28.83 16.89 -13.54
CA VAL A 106 27.71 16.68 -14.47
C VAL A 106 26.70 17.83 -14.51
N SER A 107 27.01 18.95 -13.84
CA SER A 107 26.17 20.15 -13.80
C SER A 107 27.03 21.43 -13.84
N ARG A 108 26.37 22.57 -14.04
CA ARG A 108 26.93 23.88 -13.76
C ARG A 108 26.62 24.22 -12.31
N LEU A 109 27.57 23.97 -11.43
CA LEU A 109 27.36 24.11 -9.98
C LEU A 109 27.88 25.46 -9.49
N THR A 110 27.10 26.13 -8.66
CA THR A 110 27.53 27.31 -7.88
C THR A 110 27.36 26.99 -6.40
N LEU A 111 28.44 27.08 -5.64
CA LEU A 111 28.48 26.92 -4.20
C LEU A 111 28.77 28.26 -3.57
N THR A 112 27.85 28.78 -2.74
CA THR A 112 28.02 30.01 -1.98
C THR A 112 27.83 29.68 -0.50
N SER A 113 28.83 29.97 0.32
CA SER A 113 28.76 29.64 1.75
C SER A 113 29.35 30.74 2.61
N ARG A 114 28.79 30.91 3.81
CA ARG A 114 29.29 31.78 4.85
C ARG A 114 29.27 31.09 6.20
N GLN A 115 30.41 31.01 6.82
CA GLN A 115 30.55 30.55 8.20
C GLN A 115 30.32 31.71 9.19
N ASP A 116 29.84 31.40 10.37
CA ASP A 116 29.70 32.39 11.43
C ASP A 116 31.07 33.02 11.77
N GLY A 117 31.09 34.32 11.99
CA GLY A 117 32.33 35.09 12.21
C GLY A 117 33.06 35.49 10.91
N SER A 118 32.71 35.00 9.74
CA SER A 118 33.30 35.42 8.47
C SER A 118 32.75 36.77 8.03
N ALA A 119 33.64 37.71 7.56
CA ALA A 119 33.24 39.04 7.14
C ALA A 119 32.30 39.04 5.93
N HIS A 120 32.48 38.12 5.00
CA HIS A 120 31.68 37.93 3.77
C HIS A 120 31.57 36.47 3.43
N ALA A 121 30.62 36.13 2.57
CA ALA A 121 30.50 34.82 2.01
C ALA A 121 31.54 34.59 0.90
N THR A 122 31.84 33.32 0.65
CA THR A 122 32.71 32.88 -0.44
C THR A 122 31.90 32.09 -1.45
N GLN A 123 32.11 32.37 -2.73
CA GLN A 123 31.47 31.68 -3.83
C GLN A 123 32.51 31.02 -4.73
N VAL A 124 32.25 29.77 -5.14
CA VAL A 124 33.00 29.00 -6.13
C VAL A 124 32.03 28.46 -7.16
N LYS A 125 32.43 28.51 -8.46
CA LYS A 125 31.68 27.91 -9.55
C LYS A 125 32.44 26.71 -10.10
N ALA A 126 31.70 25.68 -10.46
CA ALA A 126 32.25 24.49 -11.12
C ALA A 126 31.49 24.23 -12.42
N GLU A 127 32.19 24.03 -13.50
CA GLU A 127 31.63 23.63 -14.80
C GLU A 127 32.54 22.56 -15.41
N ASP A 128 31.92 21.39 -15.71
CA ASP A 128 32.64 20.22 -16.27
C ASP A 128 33.86 19.80 -15.41
N GLY A 129 33.72 19.89 -14.09
CA GLY A 129 34.77 19.56 -13.12
C GLY A 129 35.89 20.61 -12.98
N LYS A 130 35.82 21.75 -13.67
CA LYS A 130 36.75 22.85 -13.52
C LYS A 130 36.23 23.88 -12.54
N LEU A 131 37.02 24.19 -11.51
CA LEU A 131 36.68 25.17 -10.48
C LEU A 131 37.12 26.56 -10.86
N SER A 132 36.30 27.57 -10.59
CA SER A 132 36.70 28.97 -10.62
C SER A 132 37.46 29.32 -9.33
N SER A 133 38.28 30.34 -9.37
CA SER A 133 38.86 30.92 -8.16
C SER A 133 37.73 31.40 -7.20
N PRO A 134 37.88 31.24 -5.86
CA PRO A 134 36.94 31.77 -4.90
C PRO A 134 36.74 33.28 -5.01
N THR A 135 35.48 33.71 -4.97
CA THR A 135 35.12 35.13 -5.05
C THR A 135 34.27 35.51 -3.82
N ALA A 136 34.42 36.75 -3.35
CA ALA A 136 33.58 37.27 -2.28
C ALA A 136 32.12 37.41 -2.78
N ALA A 137 31.19 37.05 -1.93
CA ALA A 137 29.75 37.12 -2.19
C ALA A 137 28.96 37.61 -0.99
N ALA A 138 27.71 37.97 -1.17
CA ALA A 138 26.77 38.27 -0.12
C ALA A 138 25.88 37.05 0.16
N HIS A 139 25.89 36.54 1.39
CA HIS A 139 25.04 35.43 1.84
C HIS A 139 24.88 35.50 3.37
N PRO A 140 23.73 35.16 3.93
CA PRO A 140 23.60 34.93 5.38
C PRO A 140 24.50 33.78 5.83
N VAL A 141 24.62 33.54 7.14
CA VAL A 141 25.29 32.33 7.64
C VAL A 141 24.53 31.09 7.12
N GLY A 142 25.28 30.11 6.57
CA GLY A 142 24.74 28.94 5.93
C GLY A 142 25.32 28.71 4.52
N THR A 143 24.66 27.85 3.75
CA THR A 143 25.14 27.46 2.42
C THR A 143 24.02 27.47 1.39
N THR A 144 24.30 27.92 0.18
CA THR A 144 23.44 27.74 -0.98
C THR A 144 24.21 27.01 -2.08
N ILE A 145 23.64 25.90 -2.55
CA ILE A 145 24.12 25.11 -3.67
C ILE A 145 23.13 25.21 -4.81
N GLU A 146 23.60 25.64 -5.99
CA GLU A 146 22.83 25.68 -7.22
C GLU A 146 23.46 24.72 -8.23
N ALA A 147 22.76 23.65 -8.59
CA ALA A 147 23.15 22.77 -9.68
C ALA A 147 22.23 23.03 -10.89
N ALA A 148 22.77 23.71 -11.90
CA ALA A 148 22.03 24.04 -13.11
C ALA A 148 22.42 23.10 -14.26
N GLU A 149 21.50 22.89 -15.20
CA GLU A 149 21.71 22.11 -16.43
C GLU A 149 22.26 20.69 -16.15
N LEU A 150 21.63 19.95 -15.25
CA LEU A 150 22.08 18.62 -14.87
C LEU A 150 22.18 17.70 -16.10
N PHE A 151 23.31 16.99 -16.23
CA PHE A 151 23.67 16.13 -17.37
C PHE A 151 23.89 16.87 -18.70
N PHE A 152 24.24 18.18 -18.69
CA PHE A 152 24.49 18.94 -19.90
C PHE A 152 25.63 18.34 -20.74
N ASN A 153 26.66 17.80 -20.09
CA ASN A 153 27.85 17.19 -20.72
C ASN A 153 27.76 15.64 -20.85
N THR A 154 26.65 15.03 -20.45
CA THR A 154 26.41 13.59 -20.53
C THR A 154 25.09 13.29 -21.25
N PRO A 155 24.99 13.54 -22.58
CA PRO A 155 23.74 13.44 -23.34
C PRO A 155 23.15 12.02 -23.34
N ALA A 156 23.96 10.99 -23.22
CA ALA A 156 23.50 9.61 -23.10
C ALA A 156 22.64 9.43 -21.84
N ARG A 157 23.07 9.96 -20.68
CA ARG A 157 22.31 9.91 -19.43
C ARG A 157 21.04 10.75 -19.47
N ARG A 158 21.15 11.95 -20.07
CA ARG A 158 19.98 12.83 -20.21
C ARG A 158 18.83 12.14 -20.95
N LYS A 159 19.11 11.23 -21.88
CA LYS A 159 18.10 10.43 -22.59
C LYS A 159 17.39 9.39 -21.72
N PHE A 160 17.98 8.98 -20.60
CA PHE A 160 17.36 8.04 -19.67
C PHE A 160 16.48 8.71 -18.61
N LEU A 161 16.49 10.04 -18.52
CA LEU A 161 15.59 10.78 -17.66
C LEU A 161 14.16 10.64 -18.17
N LYS A 162 13.23 10.54 -17.25
CA LYS A 162 11.80 10.55 -17.54
C LYS A 162 11.32 11.99 -17.84
N SER A 163 10.02 12.18 -17.93
CA SER A 163 9.45 13.51 -18.08
C SER A 163 9.82 14.43 -16.91
N GLU A 164 9.78 15.76 -17.15
CA GLU A 164 10.02 16.75 -16.08
C GLU A 164 9.07 16.57 -14.90
N ASN A 165 7.83 16.17 -15.15
CA ASN A 165 6.83 15.90 -14.10
C ASN A 165 7.22 14.69 -13.25
N THR A 166 7.64 13.60 -13.89
CA THR A 166 8.08 12.38 -13.18
C THR A 166 9.35 12.63 -12.38
N GLU A 167 10.34 13.33 -12.93
CA GLU A 167 11.57 13.65 -12.18
C GLU A 167 11.29 14.60 -11.02
N TYR A 168 10.37 15.56 -11.22
CA TYR A 168 9.88 16.40 -10.13
C TYR A 168 9.23 15.58 -9.01
N ALA A 169 8.34 14.63 -9.35
CA ALA A 169 7.68 13.78 -8.38
C ALA A 169 8.69 12.98 -7.54
N HIS A 170 9.72 12.42 -8.18
CA HIS A 170 10.80 11.74 -7.46
C HIS A 170 11.56 12.67 -6.50
N CYS A 171 11.80 13.92 -6.89
CA CYS A 171 12.44 14.91 -6.03
C CYS A 171 11.54 15.28 -4.84
N ALA A 172 10.26 15.52 -5.08
CA ALA A 172 9.29 15.89 -4.03
C ALA A 172 9.14 14.75 -3.01
N THR A 173 8.89 13.51 -3.47
CA THR A 173 8.78 12.33 -2.60
C THR A 173 10.06 12.11 -1.78
N MET A 174 11.24 12.35 -2.38
CA MET A 174 12.50 12.22 -1.67
C MET A 174 12.64 13.29 -0.58
N LEU A 175 12.25 14.53 -0.85
CA LEU A 175 12.26 15.60 0.14
C LEU A 175 11.26 15.37 1.27
N GLU A 176 10.07 14.83 0.97
CA GLU A 176 9.09 14.40 1.99
C GLU A 176 9.65 13.34 2.94
N ARG A 177 10.39 12.35 2.41
CA ARG A 177 11.05 11.32 3.21
C ARG A 177 12.10 11.92 4.15
N LEU A 178 12.91 12.87 3.68
CA LEU A 178 13.87 13.57 4.52
C LEU A 178 13.17 14.46 5.57
N ALA A 179 12.08 15.11 5.18
CA ALA A 179 11.30 15.93 6.10
C ALA A 179 10.60 15.09 7.19
N LEU A 180 10.13 13.86 6.87
CA LEU A 180 9.63 12.91 7.87
C LEU A 180 10.73 12.46 8.84
N ALA A 181 11.94 12.20 8.34
CA ALA A 181 13.06 11.77 9.16
C ALA A 181 13.57 12.87 10.11
N HIS A 182 13.36 14.14 9.75
CA HIS A 182 13.87 15.31 10.49
C HIS A 182 12.77 16.33 10.80
N PRO A 183 11.77 16.00 11.66
CA PRO A 183 10.63 16.88 11.93
C PRO A 183 11.03 18.20 12.61
N HIS A 184 12.17 18.26 13.30
CA HIS A 184 12.73 19.44 13.94
C HIS A 184 13.33 20.46 12.95
N ILE A 185 13.50 20.10 11.67
CA ILE A 185 13.99 21.00 10.62
C ILE A 185 12.79 21.52 9.81
N ALA A 186 12.81 22.82 9.51
CA ALA A 186 11.84 23.42 8.60
C ALA A 186 12.24 23.15 7.14
N PHE A 187 11.29 22.67 6.34
CA PHE A 187 11.49 22.42 4.90
C PHE A 187 10.52 23.25 4.06
N SER A 188 11.00 23.78 2.94
CA SER A 188 10.14 24.38 1.93
C SER A 188 10.54 23.93 0.53
N LEU A 189 9.55 23.73 -0.32
CA LEU A 189 9.72 23.35 -1.73
C LEU A 189 9.04 24.36 -2.63
N LYS A 190 9.79 24.85 -3.64
CA LYS A 190 9.28 25.66 -4.76
C LYS A 190 9.47 24.90 -6.05
N ARG A 191 8.50 24.94 -6.94
CA ARG A 191 8.56 24.42 -8.31
C ARG A 191 8.39 25.57 -9.29
N ASP A 192 9.38 25.78 -10.18
CA ASP A 192 9.36 26.86 -11.18
C ASP A 192 8.95 28.22 -10.57
N GLY A 193 9.54 28.55 -9.41
CA GLY A 193 9.27 29.78 -8.64
C GLY A 193 7.98 29.78 -7.81
N LYS A 194 7.09 28.79 -7.94
CA LYS A 194 5.83 28.69 -7.18
C LYS A 194 6.02 27.83 -5.94
N PRO A 195 5.51 28.23 -4.77
CA PRO A 195 5.55 27.43 -3.55
C PRO A 195 4.66 26.20 -3.70
N VAL A 196 5.15 25.03 -3.29
CA VAL A 196 4.41 23.75 -3.30
C VAL A 196 4.02 23.38 -1.86
N PHE A 197 5.00 23.33 -0.95
CA PHE A 197 4.74 23.14 0.46
C PHE A 197 5.72 23.92 1.33
N LYS A 198 5.30 24.15 2.57
CA LYS A 198 6.12 24.73 3.62
C LYS A 198 5.81 24.00 4.92
N LEU A 199 6.79 23.25 5.42
CA LEU A 199 6.71 22.45 6.64
C LEU A 199 7.57 23.15 7.71
N PRO A 200 6.99 23.76 8.75
CA PRO A 200 7.75 24.35 9.84
C PRO A 200 8.46 23.26 10.67
N ALA A 201 9.39 23.62 11.51
CA ALA A 201 9.87 22.73 12.56
C ALA A 201 8.70 22.39 13.49
N GLN A 202 8.44 21.10 13.72
CA GLN A 202 7.26 20.64 14.43
C GLN A 202 7.51 19.25 15.06
N SER A 203 6.54 18.74 15.83
CA SER A 203 6.62 17.38 16.38
C SER A 203 6.54 16.33 15.26
N LEU A 204 6.97 15.09 15.55
CA LEU A 204 6.86 13.98 14.61
C LEU A 204 5.40 13.72 14.24
N HIS A 205 4.49 13.79 15.22
CA HIS A 205 3.06 13.61 15.03
C HIS A 205 2.48 14.61 14.01
N GLU A 206 2.74 15.91 14.19
CA GLU A 206 2.30 16.96 13.27
C GLU A 206 2.96 16.82 11.88
N ARG A 207 4.21 16.35 11.82
CA ARG A 207 4.92 16.12 10.57
C ARG A 207 4.31 14.94 9.78
N ILE A 208 3.93 13.88 10.46
CA ILE A 208 3.22 12.75 9.85
C ILE A 208 1.86 13.23 9.30
N ALA A 209 1.08 13.99 10.07
CA ALA A 209 -0.19 14.56 9.60
C ALA A 209 -0.01 15.43 8.35
N ALA A 210 0.99 16.31 8.35
CA ALA A 210 1.26 17.22 7.24
C ALA A 210 1.68 16.52 5.93
N ILE A 211 2.35 15.37 6.00
CA ILE A 211 2.87 14.64 4.81
C ILE A 211 1.97 13.46 4.42
N VAL A 212 1.57 12.64 5.40
CA VAL A 212 0.78 11.44 5.13
C VAL A 212 -0.71 11.75 5.05
N GLY A 213 -1.15 12.81 5.74
CA GLY A 213 -2.53 13.30 5.73
C GLY A 213 -3.22 13.13 7.09
N ASP A 214 -4.15 14.04 7.38
CA ASP A 214 -4.92 14.07 8.64
C ASP A 214 -5.79 12.81 8.81
N ASP A 215 -6.31 12.26 7.70
CA ASP A 215 -7.08 11.02 7.71
C ASP A 215 -6.27 9.84 8.26
N PHE A 216 -4.99 9.72 7.83
CA PHE A 216 -4.08 8.70 8.36
C PHE A 216 -3.83 8.96 9.84
N GLN A 217 -3.57 10.19 10.23
CA GLN A 217 -3.27 10.55 11.61
C GLN A 217 -4.43 10.18 12.56
N THR A 218 -5.66 10.49 12.19
CA THR A 218 -6.87 10.16 12.96
C THR A 218 -7.09 8.65 13.07
N ALA A 219 -6.77 7.92 12.00
CA ALA A 219 -6.97 6.46 11.91
C ALA A 219 -5.68 5.66 12.18
N SER A 220 -4.67 6.25 12.81
CA SER A 220 -3.42 5.56 13.16
C SER A 220 -3.34 5.20 14.63
N LEU A 221 -2.39 4.33 14.94
CA LEU A 221 -1.95 3.96 16.28
C LEU A 221 -0.51 4.41 16.44
N GLU A 222 -0.24 5.14 17.48
CA GLU A 222 1.13 5.50 17.83
C GLU A 222 1.85 4.30 18.44
N ILE A 223 3.11 4.15 18.07
CA ILE A 223 3.99 3.10 18.55
C ILE A 223 5.22 3.75 19.18
N ASP A 224 5.58 3.27 20.35
CA ASP A 224 6.88 3.53 20.99
C ASP A 224 7.23 2.32 21.87
N SER A 225 8.18 1.53 21.42
CA SER A 225 8.60 0.31 22.10
C SER A 225 10.10 0.11 21.95
N GLY A 226 10.78 -0.27 23.01
CA GLY A 226 12.21 -0.52 22.98
C GLY A 226 12.67 -1.48 24.05
N ASN A 227 13.84 -2.11 23.83
CA ASN A 227 14.51 -3.00 24.76
C ASN A 227 15.99 -2.56 24.93
N GLY A 228 16.23 -1.35 25.40
CA GLY A 228 17.55 -0.82 25.68
C GLY A 228 18.33 -0.37 24.44
N ALA A 229 18.79 -1.28 23.59
CA ALA A 229 19.61 -0.97 22.42
C ALA A 229 18.77 -0.70 21.15
N LEU A 230 17.56 -1.23 21.06
CA LEU A 230 16.65 -1.08 19.92
C LEU A 230 15.41 -0.31 20.34
N ARG A 231 15.00 0.68 19.56
CA ARG A 231 13.75 1.41 19.75
C ARG A 231 12.97 1.48 18.44
N LEU A 232 11.72 1.01 18.46
CA LEU A 232 10.77 1.12 17.37
C LEU A 232 9.68 2.12 17.74
N TYR A 233 9.52 3.19 16.95
CA TYR A 233 8.50 4.21 17.18
C TYR A 233 7.90 4.72 15.88
N GLY A 234 6.79 5.45 15.96
CA GLY A 234 6.09 6.02 14.83
C GLY A 234 4.60 5.76 14.85
N ALA A 235 3.99 5.56 13.68
CA ALA A 235 2.54 5.38 13.55
C ALA A 235 2.21 4.28 12.52
N ILE A 236 1.18 3.48 12.81
CA ILE A 236 0.63 2.46 11.92
C ILE A 236 -0.87 2.67 11.72
N ALA A 237 -1.38 2.39 10.54
CA ALA A 237 -2.82 2.51 10.26
C ALA A 237 -3.63 1.46 11.03
N LYS A 238 -4.78 1.85 11.60
CA LYS A 238 -5.79 0.89 12.04
C LYS A 238 -6.26 0.04 10.86
N PRO A 239 -6.62 -1.24 11.06
CA PRO A 239 -7.08 -2.12 9.97
C PRO A 239 -8.24 -1.53 9.16
N THR A 240 -9.11 -0.74 9.80
CA THR A 240 -10.25 -0.06 9.18
C THR A 240 -9.86 1.03 8.17
N PHE A 241 -8.64 1.55 8.23
CA PHE A 241 -8.13 2.59 7.34
C PHE A 241 -7.59 2.03 6.00
N ALA A 242 -7.24 0.74 5.95
CA ALA A 242 -6.62 0.15 4.76
C ALA A 242 -7.59 0.13 3.58
N LYS A 243 -7.37 1.00 2.60
CA LYS A 243 -8.16 1.13 1.37
C LYS A 243 -7.28 0.79 0.16
N GLY A 244 -7.27 -0.48 -0.28
CA GLY A 244 -6.52 -0.90 -1.47
C GLY A 244 -4.99 -0.90 -1.28
N LYS A 245 -4.25 -0.79 -2.38
CA LYS A 245 -2.78 -0.61 -2.33
C LYS A 245 -2.47 0.82 -1.91
N THR A 246 -1.52 0.98 -1.00
CA THR A 246 -1.01 2.29 -0.59
C THR A 246 0.50 2.37 -0.78
N ASP A 247 0.98 3.49 -1.26
CA ASP A 247 2.40 3.86 -1.34
C ASP A 247 2.92 4.50 -0.03
N LYS A 248 2.01 4.79 0.91
CA LYS A 248 2.31 5.42 2.21
C LYS A 248 2.94 4.44 3.20
N GLN A 249 4.09 3.88 2.82
CA GLN A 249 4.88 2.93 3.60
C GLN A 249 6.28 3.47 3.82
N TYR A 250 6.52 4.01 5.00
CA TYR A 250 7.78 4.66 5.33
C TYR A 250 8.49 3.89 6.45
N CYS A 251 9.67 3.32 6.13
CA CYS A 251 10.59 2.74 7.10
C CYS A 251 11.84 3.61 7.20
N PHE A 252 12.22 3.92 8.42
CA PHE A 252 13.46 4.63 8.72
C PHE A 252 14.31 3.82 9.68
N VAL A 253 15.61 3.77 9.42
CA VAL A 253 16.62 3.17 10.30
C VAL A 253 17.68 4.23 10.59
N ASN A 254 17.84 4.60 11.85
CA ASN A 254 18.70 5.69 12.26
C ASN A 254 18.48 6.96 11.40
N HIS A 255 17.20 7.37 11.26
CA HIS A 255 16.73 8.49 10.42
C HIS A 255 16.97 8.39 8.91
N ARG A 256 17.40 7.21 8.40
CA ARG A 256 17.55 6.95 6.96
C ARG A 256 16.33 6.21 6.43
N PHE A 257 15.74 6.72 5.36
CA PHE A 257 14.68 5.99 4.65
C PHE A 257 15.25 4.71 4.03
N VAL A 258 14.62 3.56 4.32
CA VAL A 258 15.03 2.26 3.81
C VAL A 258 13.85 1.49 3.23
N ARG A 259 14.14 0.61 2.27
CA ARG A 259 13.21 -0.40 1.75
C ARG A 259 13.73 -1.78 2.14
N ASP A 260 13.56 -2.13 3.40
CA ASP A 260 14.07 -3.37 3.95
C ASP A 260 13.01 -4.47 3.95
N LYS A 261 13.40 -5.67 3.47
CA LYS A 261 12.50 -6.83 3.33
C LYS A 261 12.12 -7.42 4.69
N VAL A 262 12.99 -7.34 5.69
CA VAL A 262 12.76 -7.91 7.03
C VAL A 262 11.68 -7.10 7.75
N MET A 263 11.80 -5.77 7.76
CA MET A 263 10.80 -4.89 8.35
C MET A 263 9.45 -5.01 7.62
N LEU A 264 9.44 -4.97 6.29
CA LEU A 264 8.21 -5.11 5.51
C LEU A 264 7.53 -6.46 5.71
N HIS A 265 8.30 -7.55 5.85
CA HIS A 265 7.77 -8.87 6.13
C HIS A 265 7.15 -8.93 7.53
N ALA A 266 7.81 -8.38 8.54
CA ALA A 266 7.30 -8.31 9.91
C ALA A 266 5.99 -7.52 10.00
N VAL A 267 5.91 -6.37 9.30
CA VAL A 267 4.67 -5.59 9.19
C VAL A 267 3.55 -6.41 8.54
N LYS A 268 3.81 -7.03 7.39
CA LYS A 268 2.81 -7.87 6.70
C LYS A 268 2.33 -9.01 7.58
N GLN A 269 3.24 -9.65 8.33
CA GLN A 269 2.90 -10.74 9.23
C GLN A 269 2.04 -10.27 10.40
N ALA A 270 2.33 -9.10 11.00
CA ALA A 270 1.53 -8.53 12.08
C ALA A 270 0.10 -8.18 11.64
N TYR A 271 -0.07 -7.76 10.41
CA TYR A 271 -1.38 -7.43 9.84
C TYR A 271 -2.14 -8.61 9.22
N ARG A 272 -1.52 -9.80 9.12
CA ARG A 272 -2.09 -10.97 8.42
C ARG A 272 -3.46 -11.39 8.92
N ASP A 273 -3.67 -11.34 10.24
CA ASP A 273 -4.93 -11.79 10.87
C ASP A 273 -6.02 -10.72 10.86
N VAL A 274 -5.68 -9.46 10.57
CA VAL A 274 -6.58 -8.31 10.67
C VAL A 274 -6.83 -7.59 9.34
N LEU A 275 -6.02 -7.86 8.31
CA LEU A 275 -6.20 -7.33 6.96
C LEU A 275 -6.39 -8.46 5.95
N HIS A 276 -7.36 -8.30 5.03
CA HIS A 276 -7.46 -9.16 3.87
C HIS A 276 -6.23 -9.04 2.97
N ASN A 277 -5.79 -10.14 2.38
CA ASN A 277 -4.53 -10.27 1.62
C ASN A 277 -4.35 -9.27 0.46
N ALA A 278 -5.41 -8.62 0.00
CA ALA A 278 -5.38 -7.61 -1.08
C ALA A 278 -5.09 -6.19 -0.57
N LEU A 279 -5.09 -5.96 0.75
CA LEU A 279 -4.90 -4.65 1.34
C LEU A 279 -3.48 -4.50 1.89
N THR A 280 -2.90 -3.32 1.71
CA THR A 280 -1.59 -2.99 2.28
C THR A 280 -1.75 -1.91 3.34
N PRO A 281 -1.17 -2.09 4.55
CA PRO A 281 -1.26 -1.08 5.58
C PRO A 281 -0.38 0.12 5.27
N ALA A 282 -0.86 1.32 5.58
CA ALA A 282 -0.03 2.52 5.64
C ALA A 282 0.70 2.57 6.99
N PHE A 283 1.94 3.03 7.00
CA PHE A 283 2.72 3.18 8.22
C PHE A 283 3.90 4.14 8.05
N VAL A 284 4.32 4.72 9.16
CA VAL A 284 5.56 5.50 9.30
C VAL A 284 6.29 4.93 10.51
N LEU A 285 7.35 4.15 10.29
CA LEU A 285 8.09 3.45 11.32
C LEU A 285 9.54 3.90 11.36
N PHE A 286 10.03 4.17 12.56
CA PHE A 286 11.42 4.49 12.87
C PHE A 286 12.00 3.39 13.74
N LEU A 287 13.16 2.91 13.36
CA LEU A 287 13.95 1.95 14.12
C LEU A 287 15.31 2.58 14.44
N ASP A 288 15.55 2.86 15.70
CA ASP A 288 16.85 3.29 16.19
C ASP A 288 17.60 2.08 16.75
N LEU A 289 18.85 1.93 16.33
CA LEU A 289 19.75 0.87 16.77
C LEU A 289 21.20 1.33 16.71
N PRO A 290 22.11 0.65 17.46
CA PRO A 290 23.52 0.97 17.43
C PRO A 290 24.08 0.89 16.00
N PRO A 291 24.94 1.83 15.57
CA PRO A 291 25.50 1.85 14.21
C PRO A 291 26.16 0.51 13.80
N GLU A 292 26.82 -0.15 14.73
CA GLU A 292 27.47 -1.46 14.51
C GLU A 292 26.48 -2.63 14.27
N ALA A 293 25.20 -2.43 14.54
CA ALA A 293 24.16 -3.45 14.32
C ALA A 293 23.58 -3.43 12.90
N VAL A 294 23.96 -2.43 12.08
CA VAL A 294 23.46 -2.28 10.71
C VAL A 294 24.57 -1.89 9.73
N ASP A 295 24.69 -2.63 8.64
CA ASP A 295 25.51 -2.24 7.49
C ASP A 295 24.67 -1.43 6.50
N VAL A 296 24.99 -0.15 6.32
CA VAL A 296 24.33 0.78 5.40
C VAL A 296 25.06 0.89 4.05
N ASN A 297 26.23 0.26 3.91
CA ASN A 297 27.05 0.33 2.70
C ASN A 297 26.78 -0.81 1.71
N VAL A 298 25.51 -1.19 1.56
CA VAL A 298 25.09 -2.29 0.69
C VAL A 298 24.80 -1.82 -0.73
N HIS A 299 24.18 -0.64 -0.88
CA HIS A 299 23.77 -0.07 -2.18
C HIS A 299 24.21 1.39 -2.30
N PRO A 300 24.57 1.89 -3.51
CA PRO A 300 24.98 3.29 -3.72
C PRO A 300 23.94 4.31 -3.21
N THR A 301 22.65 4.06 -3.41
CA THR A 301 21.56 4.94 -2.94
C THR A 301 21.29 4.83 -1.44
N LYS A 302 21.93 3.89 -0.73
CA LYS A 302 21.77 3.63 0.71
C LYS A 302 20.32 3.34 1.13
N THR A 303 19.49 2.85 0.22
CA THR A 303 18.09 2.47 0.50
C THR A 303 17.95 1.02 0.96
N GLU A 304 18.95 0.19 0.68
CA GLU A 304 19.05 -1.17 1.15
C GLU A 304 20.11 -1.27 2.26
N ILE A 305 19.78 -1.99 3.31
CA ILE A 305 20.63 -2.19 4.48
C ILE A 305 20.71 -3.66 4.81
N ARG A 306 21.68 -4.03 5.65
CA ARG A 306 21.76 -5.37 6.24
C ARG A 306 21.86 -5.27 7.75
N PHE A 307 20.90 -5.87 8.44
CA PHE A 307 20.96 -6.02 9.89
C PHE A 307 21.91 -7.15 10.28
N ARG A 308 22.69 -6.93 11.32
CA ARG A 308 23.53 -7.97 11.91
C ARG A 308 22.68 -9.11 12.49
N ASP A 309 21.57 -8.74 13.16
CA ASP A 309 20.57 -9.69 13.65
C ASP A 309 19.19 -9.34 13.08
N SER A 310 18.92 -9.87 11.90
CA SER A 310 17.65 -9.69 11.20
C SER A 310 16.46 -10.32 11.96
N GLN A 311 16.72 -11.39 12.73
CA GLN A 311 15.66 -12.08 13.48
C GLN A 311 15.20 -11.24 14.67
N GLN A 312 16.12 -10.61 15.38
CA GLN A 312 15.79 -9.72 16.50
C GLN A 312 14.97 -8.52 16.02
N VAL A 313 15.36 -7.90 14.92
CA VAL A 313 14.61 -6.78 14.30
C VAL A 313 13.21 -7.24 13.88
N HIS A 314 13.10 -8.38 13.20
CA HIS A 314 11.82 -8.93 12.79
C HIS A 314 10.90 -9.18 13.99
N GLN A 315 11.40 -9.81 15.05
CA GLN A 315 10.63 -10.08 16.26
C GLN A 315 10.18 -8.80 16.95
N LEU A 316 11.06 -7.80 17.09
CA LEU A 316 10.71 -6.50 17.68
C LEU A 316 9.56 -5.85 16.91
N VAL A 317 9.69 -5.72 15.59
CA VAL A 317 8.66 -5.11 14.75
C VAL A 317 7.36 -5.90 14.85
N PHE A 318 7.40 -7.23 14.64
CA PHE A 318 6.23 -8.10 14.68
C PHE A 318 5.48 -8.02 16.01
N HIS A 319 6.17 -8.20 17.14
CA HIS A 319 5.51 -8.23 18.46
C HIS A 319 4.98 -6.87 18.86
N THR A 320 5.69 -5.78 18.55
CA THR A 320 5.23 -4.41 18.84
C THR A 320 3.95 -4.10 18.07
N LEU A 321 3.93 -4.39 16.77
CA LEU A 321 2.76 -4.13 15.93
C LEU A 321 1.59 -5.05 16.31
N ASN A 322 1.84 -6.32 16.54
CA ASN A 322 0.80 -7.27 16.94
C ASN A 322 0.14 -6.87 18.27
N LYS A 323 0.95 -6.41 19.25
CA LYS A 323 0.43 -5.87 20.51
C LYS A 323 -0.44 -4.65 20.27
N ALA A 324 0.04 -3.65 19.51
CA ALA A 324 -0.73 -2.43 19.22
C ALA A 324 -2.05 -2.74 18.48
N LEU A 325 -2.03 -3.70 17.53
CA LEU A 325 -3.22 -4.13 16.82
C LEU A 325 -4.19 -4.97 17.68
N ALA A 326 -3.69 -5.72 18.67
CA ALA A 326 -4.53 -6.48 19.59
C ALA A 326 -5.36 -5.57 20.50
N ASP A 327 -4.81 -4.45 20.96
CA ASP A 327 -5.48 -3.48 21.80
C ASP A 327 -6.67 -2.80 21.08
N THR A 328 -6.67 -2.76 19.73
CA THR A 328 -7.79 -2.22 18.94
C THR A 328 -9.05 -3.10 18.95
N ARG A 329 -8.96 -4.36 19.37
CA ARG A 329 -10.13 -5.25 19.51
C ARG A 329 -11.07 -4.86 20.65
N ALA A 330 -10.61 -4.04 21.58
CA ALA A 330 -11.41 -3.56 22.72
C ALA A 330 -12.31 -2.35 22.38
N ASP A 331 -12.03 -1.64 21.27
CA ASP A 331 -12.77 -0.43 20.85
C ASP A 331 -14.01 -0.72 19.98
N LEU A 332 -14.66 -1.88 20.17
CA LEU A 332 -15.95 -2.17 19.53
C LEU A 332 -17.08 -1.23 20.00
N THR A 333 -16.83 -0.37 20.97
CA THR A 333 -17.79 0.62 21.45
C THR A 333 -17.97 1.81 20.51
N GLU A 334 -16.99 2.18 19.70
CA GLU A 334 -17.15 3.25 18.69
C GLU A 334 -17.88 2.80 17.41
N SER A 335 -17.81 1.51 17.07
CA SER A 335 -18.51 0.98 15.89
C SER A 335 -20.02 0.82 16.10
N VAL A 336 -20.49 0.81 17.33
CA VAL A 336 -21.93 0.72 17.65
C VAL A 336 -22.62 2.08 17.55
N SER A 337 -21.90 3.20 17.77
CA SER A 337 -22.47 4.54 17.61
C SER A 337 -22.71 4.89 16.12
N ASN A 338 -21.83 4.43 15.20
CA ASN A 338 -22.00 4.66 13.78
C ASN A 338 -23.03 3.72 13.11
N ALA A 339 -23.29 2.54 13.71
CA ALA A 339 -24.36 1.66 13.23
C ALA A 339 -25.75 2.26 13.46
N GLY A 340 -25.91 3.10 14.49
CA GLY A 340 -27.17 3.84 14.76
C GLY A 340 -27.43 4.94 13.71
N GLU A 341 -26.40 5.65 13.27
CA GLU A 341 -26.52 6.70 12.22
C GLU A 341 -26.78 6.11 10.83
N VAL A 342 -26.15 4.98 10.50
CA VAL A 342 -26.37 4.28 9.22
C VAL A 342 -27.77 3.67 9.17
N LEU A 343 -28.33 3.19 10.29
CA LEU A 343 -29.72 2.71 10.35
C LEU A 343 -30.72 3.84 10.23
N HIS A 344 -30.42 5.03 10.75
CA HIS A 344 -31.29 6.21 10.64
C HIS A 344 -31.44 6.68 9.19
N ASP A 345 -30.35 6.62 8.42
CA ASP A 345 -30.35 7.00 7.00
C ASP A 345 -31.08 5.97 6.10
N ILE A 346 -31.16 4.71 6.53
CA ILE A 346 -31.79 3.64 5.75
C ILE A 346 -33.28 3.47 6.10
N THR A 347 -33.69 3.70 7.35
CA THR A 347 -35.04 3.37 7.84
C THR A 347 -35.92 4.58 8.15
N GLY A 348 -35.37 5.78 8.31
CA GLY A 348 -36.14 7.00 8.64
C GLY A 348 -36.89 6.94 9.98
N VAL A 349 -36.55 6.02 10.87
CA VAL A 349 -37.20 5.83 12.16
C VAL A 349 -36.33 6.39 13.28
N THR A 350 -36.77 7.47 13.88
CA THR A 350 -36.14 8.06 15.08
C THR A 350 -36.40 7.16 16.29
N PRO A 351 -35.37 6.68 17.02
CA PRO A 351 -35.60 5.97 18.28
C PRO A 351 -36.17 6.95 19.31
N ALA A 352 -37.23 6.54 20.00
CA ALA A 352 -37.82 7.32 21.07
C ALA A 352 -36.83 7.45 22.26
N PRO A 353 -36.73 8.64 22.88
CA PRO A 353 -35.80 8.84 23.98
C PRO A 353 -36.20 7.97 25.21
N MET A 354 -35.23 7.23 25.70
CA MET A 354 -35.35 6.52 26.98
C MET A 354 -35.44 7.55 28.12
N PRO A 355 -36.33 7.40 29.10
CA PRO A 355 -36.37 8.30 30.22
C PRO A 355 -35.17 8.10 31.15
N SER A 356 -34.45 9.20 31.38
CA SER A 356 -33.44 9.31 32.42
C SER A 356 -34.10 9.30 33.80
N GLY A 357 -34.02 8.20 34.47
CA GLY A 357 -34.40 8.07 35.88
C GLY A 357 -33.15 8.04 36.74
N ASN A 358 -32.75 9.19 37.26
CA ASN A 358 -32.02 9.28 38.51
C ASN A 358 -33.05 9.11 39.61
N ASP A 359 -32.94 8.06 40.42
CA ASP A 359 -33.26 8.11 41.81
C ASP A 359 -32.56 6.98 42.55
N SER A 360 -31.66 7.39 43.41
CA SER A 360 -31.04 6.66 44.48
C SER A 360 -32.12 6.32 45.54
N GLU A 361 -32.12 5.08 46.01
CA GLU A 361 -32.29 4.81 47.44
C GLU A 361 -32.04 3.34 47.80
N ASN A 362 -31.24 3.23 48.83
CA ASN A 362 -30.93 2.08 49.64
C ASN A 362 -32.08 1.11 49.90
N LEU A 363 -31.80 -0.17 50.03
CA LEU A 363 -32.20 -1.04 51.15
C LEU A 363 -31.80 -2.49 50.81
N PHE A 364 -30.95 -3.09 51.50
CA PHE A 364 -31.08 -4.11 52.53
C PHE A 364 -29.76 -4.83 52.80
N ASP A 365 -29.39 -4.71 54.02
CA ASP A 365 -28.55 -5.49 54.91
C ASP A 365 -28.84 -7.00 54.89
N GLY A 366 -27.81 -7.81 55.12
CA GLY A 366 -27.99 -9.22 55.44
C GLY A 366 -26.69 -10.03 55.38
N ALA A 367 -25.85 -9.81 56.29
CA ALA A 367 -25.04 -10.59 57.23
C ALA A 367 -24.66 -12.05 56.88
N SER A 368 -23.36 -12.29 57.10
CA SER A 368 -22.68 -13.42 57.76
C SER A 368 -22.41 -14.67 56.90
N ASN A 369 -21.23 -15.22 56.82
CA ASN A 369 -20.30 -15.69 57.81
C ASN A 369 -19.01 -16.20 57.18
N TYR A 370 -17.89 -15.82 57.74
CA TYR A 370 -16.60 -16.51 57.64
C TYR A 370 -16.62 -17.82 58.45
N PRO A 371 -15.67 -18.79 58.22
CA PRO A 371 -14.41 -18.66 58.92
C PRO A 371 -13.15 -19.15 58.18
N THR A 372 -12.12 -18.44 58.40
CA THR A 372 -10.69 -18.65 58.66
C THR A 372 -10.20 -20.08 58.93
N GLY A 373 -9.01 -20.38 58.47
CA GLY A 373 -8.15 -21.40 59.02
C GLY A 373 -6.93 -21.77 58.18
N ASN A 374 -5.82 -21.15 58.52
CA ASN A 374 -4.48 -21.58 58.89
C ASN A 374 -3.51 -22.11 57.84
N LYS A 375 -2.45 -21.33 57.73
CA LYS A 375 -1.06 -21.79 57.53
C LYS A 375 -0.56 -22.55 58.79
N PRO A 376 0.45 -23.41 58.74
CA PRO A 376 1.82 -22.94 58.84
C PRO A 376 2.92 -23.73 58.06
N ASP A 377 3.96 -23.00 57.74
CA ASP A 377 5.43 -23.15 57.86
C ASP A 377 6.09 -24.55 58.01
N THR A 378 7.13 -24.75 57.31
CA THR A 378 8.52 -24.80 57.66
C THR A 378 9.32 -26.00 57.13
N HIS A 379 10.51 -25.62 56.63
CA HIS A 379 11.84 -26.20 56.76
C HIS A 379 12.35 -27.42 55.93
N ASN A 380 13.36 -27.06 55.14
CA ASN A 380 14.72 -27.60 55.12
C ASN A 380 15.02 -29.02 54.59
N ALA A 381 15.81 -29.07 53.64
CA ALA A 381 17.26 -29.39 53.63
C ALA A 381 17.68 -30.68 52.91
N PHE A 382 18.68 -30.46 52.04
CA PHE A 382 19.82 -31.30 51.69
C PHE A 382 19.66 -32.75 51.13
N GLY A 383 20.33 -32.92 50.00
CA GLY A 383 21.19 -34.10 49.87
C GLY A 383 21.08 -34.91 48.56
N SER A 384 22.00 -34.60 47.68
CA SER A 384 22.95 -35.54 47.02
C SER A 384 22.44 -36.71 46.18
N SER A 385 22.89 -36.61 44.94
CA SER A 385 23.52 -37.71 44.14
C SER A 385 22.73 -38.97 43.79
N GLY A 386 22.68 -39.24 42.46
CA GLY A 386 22.82 -40.61 42.05
C GLY A 386 21.97 -41.14 40.92
N LYS A 387 22.56 -41.20 39.74
CA LYS A 387 22.42 -42.27 38.72
C LYS A 387 21.10 -42.43 37.95
N THR A 388 21.26 -42.13 36.69
CA THR A 388 20.62 -42.62 35.46
C THR A 388 19.97 -43.99 35.48
N ALA A 389 18.71 -44.06 35.02
CA ALA A 389 18.15 -45.20 34.29
C ALA A 389 17.03 -44.69 33.35
N PRO A 390 16.86 -45.26 32.16
CA PRO A 390 15.94 -44.74 31.14
C PRO A 390 14.51 -45.19 31.38
N MET A 391 13.56 -44.26 31.28
CA MET A 391 12.13 -44.55 31.28
C MET A 391 11.61 -44.83 29.88
N PRO A 392 10.65 -45.73 29.71
CA PRO A 392 10.13 -46.13 28.42
C PRO A 392 9.13 -45.10 27.88
N TYR A 393 9.18 -44.97 26.57
CA TYR A 393 8.30 -44.18 25.69
C TYR A 393 6.83 -44.60 25.89
N GLN A 394 6.02 -43.72 26.45
CA GLN A 394 4.57 -43.88 26.45
C GLN A 394 3.99 -43.14 25.22
N ALA A 395 3.39 -43.92 24.32
CA ALA A 395 2.65 -43.44 23.17
C ALA A 395 1.53 -42.50 23.58
N ALA A 396 1.52 -41.33 22.96
CA ALA A 396 0.45 -40.36 23.11
C ALA A 396 -0.89 -40.96 22.63
N ARG A 397 -1.87 -41.00 23.51
CA ARG A 397 -3.25 -41.36 23.19
C ARG A 397 -3.85 -40.33 22.25
N ALA A 398 -4.41 -40.78 21.11
CA ALA A 398 -5.19 -40.00 20.20
C ALA A 398 -6.39 -39.34 20.92
N PRO A 399 -6.76 -38.09 20.59
CA PRO A 399 -7.92 -37.44 21.15
C PRO A 399 -9.20 -38.18 20.74
N GLN A 400 -9.99 -38.59 21.72
CA GLN A 400 -11.31 -39.17 21.49
C GLN A 400 -12.25 -38.09 20.94
N GLN A 401 -12.78 -38.31 19.76
CA GLN A 401 -13.87 -37.54 19.18
C GLN A 401 -15.11 -37.67 20.07
N ARG A 402 -15.52 -36.53 20.67
CA ARG A 402 -16.83 -36.43 21.34
C ARG A 402 -17.91 -36.43 20.26
N SER A 403 -18.80 -37.39 20.29
CA SER A 403 -20.01 -37.40 19.46
C SER A 403 -20.90 -36.21 19.83
N LEU A 404 -21.17 -35.34 18.88
CA LEU A 404 -22.15 -34.24 18.98
C LEU A 404 -23.55 -34.87 19.15
N SER A 405 -24.25 -34.49 20.22
CA SER A 405 -25.60 -35.01 20.49
C SER A 405 -26.60 -34.43 19.49
N LEU A 406 -27.31 -35.33 18.80
CA LEU A 406 -28.34 -35.02 17.81
C LEU A 406 -29.57 -34.24 18.34
N ARG A 407 -29.59 -33.88 19.62
CA ARG A 407 -30.70 -33.14 20.23
C ARG A 407 -30.68 -31.64 20.01
N GLU A 408 -29.49 -31.03 19.80
CA GLU A 408 -29.37 -29.59 19.57
C GLU A 408 -29.72 -29.19 18.11
N ASN A 409 -29.59 -30.10 17.16
CA ASN A 409 -29.96 -29.84 15.76
C ASN A 409 -31.48 -29.76 15.51
N ARG A 410 -32.31 -30.34 16.35
CA ARG A 410 -33.77 -30.29 16.16
C ARG A 410 -34.39 -28.94 16.57
N ALA A 411 -33.83 -28.27 17.55
CA ALA A 411 -34.26 -26.92 17.92
C ALA A 411 -33.88 -25.88 16.85
N ALA A 412 -32.66 -25.99 16.27
CA ALA A 412 -32.21 -25.14 15.17
C ALA A 412 -33.02 -25.33 13.91
N MET A 413 -33.40 -26.59 13.59
CA MET A 413 -34.26 -26.89 12.42
C MET A 413 -35.71 -26.39 12.60
N ASN A 414 -36.25 -26.41 13.82
CA ASN A 414 -37.58 -25.88 14.06
C ASN A 414 -37.63 -24.35 14.00
N THR A 415 -36.57 -23.67 14.44
CA THR A 415 -36.45 -22.20 14.29
C THR A 415 -36.28 -21.80 12.82
N TYR A 416 -35.60 -22.62 12.02
CA TYR A 416 -35.48 -22.43 10.60
C TYR A 416 -36.79 -22.64 9.85
N ALA A 417 -37.60 -23.62 10.25
CA ALA A 417 -38.92 -23.90 9.66
C ALA A 417 -39.98 -22.82 10.04
N GLU A 418 -39.83 -22.16 11.17
CA GLU A 418 -40.70 -21.02 11.54
C GLU A 418 -40.35 -19.74 10.78
N LEU A 419 -39.08 -19.50 10.46
CA LEU A 419 -38.65 -18.37 9.62
C LEU A 419 -39.15 -18.48 8.19
N TYR A 420 -39.31 -19.70 7.64
CA TYR A 420 -39.83 -19.92 6.29
C TYR A 420 -41.35 -19.88 6.18
N LYS A 421 -42.10 -20.01 7.28
CA LYS A 421 -43.57 -19.90 7.27
C LYS A 421 -44.10 -18.47 7.14
N LYS A 422 -43.23 -17.45 7.27
CA LYS A 422 -43.60 -16.03 7.16
C LYS A 422 -43.45 -15.44 5.76
N THR A 423 -42.96 -16.22 4.78
CA THR A 423 -42.71 -15.71 3.42
C THR A 423 -43.95 -15.79 2.51
N ASP A 424 -44.94 -16.63 2.83
CA ASP A 424 -46.13 -16.80 2.00
C ASP A 424 -47.12 -15.62 2.12
N ASP A 425 -47.05 -14.79 3.18
CA ASP A 425 -47.89 -13.59 3.33
C ASP A 425 -47.36 -12.35 2.61
N ILE A 426 -46.05 -12.32 2.25
CA ILE A 426 -45.43 -11.18 1.56
C ILE A 426 -45.71 -11.23 0.06
N ASP A 427 -45.84 -12.41 -0.53
CA ASP A 427 -46.17 -12.56 -1.95
C ASP A 427 -47.61 -12.16 -2.28
N LEU A 428 -48.52 -12.20 -1.30
CA LEU A 428 -49.90 -11.75 -1.49
C LEU A 428 -50.05 -10.21 -1.49
N GLU A 429 -49.22 -9.50 -0.72
CA GLU A 429 -49.23 -8.03 -0.70
C GLU A 429 -48.53 -7.45 -1.94
N LEU A 430 -47.47 -8.07 -2.46
CA LEU A 430 -46.81 -7.65 -3.68
C LEU A 430 -47.69 -7.83 -4.92
N SER A 431 -48.51 -8.87 -4.98
CA SER A 431 -49.42 -9.08 -6.11
C SER A 431 -50.58 -8.08 -6.12
N GLN A 432 -51.01 -7.59 -4.95
CA GLN A 432 -52.04 -6.53 -4.84
C GLN A 432 -51.48 -5.14 -5.17
N PHE A 433 -50.20 -4.90 -4.94
CA PHE A 433 -49.51 -3.64 -5.24
C PHE A 433 -49.22 -3.48 -6.74
N GLU A 434 -48.94 -4.57 -7.45
CA GLU A 434 -48.77 -4.55 -8.91
C GLU A 434 -50.09 -4.38 -9.67
N GLN A 435 -51.21 -4.93 -9.20
CA GLN A 435 -52.54 -4.73 -9.80
C GLN A 435 -53.09 -3.30 -9.65
N ALA A 436 -52.65 -2.57 -8.61
CA ALA A 436 -53.07 -1.16 -8.42
C ALA A 436 -52.30 -0.16 -9.31
N ARG A 437 -51.18 -0.53 -9.88
CA ARG A 437 -50.29 0.37 -10.63
C ARG A 437 -50.41 0.30 -12.16
N PHE A 438 -51.05 -0.73 -12.71
CA PHE A 438 -51.20 -0.96 -14.17
C PHE A 438 -52.64 -1.16 -14.65
N GLY A 439 -53.61 -0.62 -13.95
CA GLY A 439 -54.99 -0.59 -14.43
C GLY A 439 -55.18 0.47 -15.47
N ASN A 440 -55.45 0.06 -16.70
CA ASN A 440 -55.94 0.78 -17.91
C ASN A 440 -54.91 0.93 -19.04
N MET A 441 -54.82 -0.13 -19.84
CA MET A 441 -54.65 -0.01 -21.31
C MET A 441 -55.49 -1.04 -22.03
N PRO A 442 -56.10 -0.73 -23.18
CA PRO A 442 -57.14 -1.55 -23.78
C PRO A 442 -56.59 -2.75 -24.57
N SER A 443 -57.29 -3.85 -24.40
CA SER A 443 -57.11 -5.09 -25.16
C SER A 443 -57.63 -4.91 -26.58
N GLU A 444 -56.78 -5.15 -27.57
CA GLU A 444 -57.20 -5.74 -28.86
C GLU A 444 -55.97 -6.29 -29.60
N MET A 445 -55.81 -7.59 -29.59
CA MET A 445 -55.12 -8.32 -30.63
C MET A 445 -55.72 -9.74 -30.79
N PRO A 446 -55.83 -10.27 -31.99
CA PRO A 446 -56.72 -11.37 -32.30
C PRO A 446 -56.11 -12.73 -31.97
N THR A 447 -56.97 -13.58 -31.40
CA THR A 447 -56.71 -15.00 -31.15
C THR A 447 -56.62 -15.77 -32.45
N GLN A 448 -55.46 -16.35 -32.74
CA GLN A 448 -55.37 -17.53 -33.58
C GLN A 448 -55.23 -18.76 -32.69
N LYS A 449 -56.26 -19.61 -32.75
CA LYS A 449 -56.21 -20.96 -32.17
C LYS A 449 -55.37 -21.82 -33.08
N THR A 450 -54.31 -22.41 -32.56
CA THR A 450 -53.71 -23.60 -33.09
C THR A 450 -53.70 -24.65 -31.98
N ASP A 451 -54.56 -25.64 -32.16
CA ASP A 451 -54.55 -26.88 -31.40
C ASP A 451 -53.24 -27.63 -31.68
N THR A 452 -52.39 -27.81 -30.70
CA THR A 452 -51.34 -28.81 -30.68
C THR A 452 -51.38 -29.53 -29.33
N PRO A 453 -51.33 -30.87 -29.29
CA PRO A 453 -51.51 -31.63 -28.06
C PRO A 453 -50.28 -31.46 -27.15
N LEU A 454 -50.53 -31.26 -25.86
CA LEU A 454 -49.56 -31.40 -24.79
C LEU A 454 -49.03 -32.83 -24.79
N SER A 455 -47.88 -33.05 -25.39
CA SER A 455 -47.06 -34.22 -25.10
C SER A 455 -46.11 -33.81 -23.96
N ASP A 456 -46.27 -34.48 -22.82
CA ASP A 456 -45.28 -34.61 -21.79
C ASP A 456 -43.95 -35.07 -22.42
N GLY A 457 -43.07 -34.11 -22.67
CA GLY A 457 -41.71 -34.35 -23.05
C GLY A 457 -40.84 -33.61 -22.04
N LEU A 458 -40.28 -34.33 -21.09
CA LEU A 458 -39.01 -33.95 -20.46
C LEU A 458 -38.11 -33.41 -21.56
N PRO A 459 -37.40 -32.28 -21.34
CA PRO A 459 -36.46 -31.79 -22.33
C PRO A 459 -35.48 -32.91 -22.65
N SER A 460 -35.44 -33.27 -23.93
CA SER A 460 -34.51 -34.26 -24.48
C SER A 460 -33.09 -33.94 -23.96
N GLN A 461 -32.36 -35.01 -23.63
CA GLN A 461 -30.93 -35.04 -23.27
C GLN A 461 -30.03 -34.49 -24.39
N SER A 462 -30.14 -33.22 -24.72
CA SER A 462 -29.24 -32.53 -25.65
C SER A 462 -28.80 -31.25 -25.04
N GLU A 463 -27.53 -31.29 -24.60
CA GLU A 463 -26.63 -30.17 -24.31
C GLU A 463 -26.74 -29.55 -22.93
N LEU A 464 -26.38 -30.34 -21.89
CA LEU A 464 -25.86 -29.72 -20.67
C LEU A 464 -24.65 -28.87 -21.05
N PRO A 465 -24.62 -27.60 -20.61
CA PRO A 465 -23.50 -26.75 -20.92
C PRO A 465 -22.19 -27.32 -20.32
N PRO A 466 -21.02 -27.05 -20.91
CA PRO A 466 -19.75 -27.68 -20.53
C PRO A 466 -19.39 -27.52 -19.04
N LEU A 467 -19.71 -26.36 -18.41
CA LEU A 467 -19.53 -26.14 -16.98
C LEU A 467 -20.78 -26.47 -16.14
N GLY A 468 -21.80 -27.10 -16.74
CA GLY A 468 -23.01 -27.50 -16.05
C GLY A 468 -23.81 -26.34 -15.47
N PHE A 469 -24.51 -26.59 -14.36
CA PHE A 469 -25.32 -25.63 -13.64
C PHE A 469 -24.83 -25.46 -12.20
N ALA A 470 -24.83 -24.23 -11.73
CA ALA A 470 -24.49 -23.90 -10.34
C ALA A 470 -25.51 -24.53 -9.39
N ILE A 471 -25.01 -25.17 -8.34
CA ILE A 471 -25.81 -25.79 -7.28
C ILE A 471 -25.82 -24.87 -6.05
N ALA A 472 -24.63 -24.38 -5.65
CA ALA A 472 -24.44 -23.59 -4.43
C ALA A 472 -23.15 -22.76 -4.48
N GLN A 473 -23.09 -21.78 -3.62
CA GLN A 473 -21.87 -21.05 -3.31
C GLN A 473 -21.26 -21.59 -2.00
N LEU A 474 -19.96 -21.88 -2.01
CA LEU A 474 -19.23 -22.41 -0.87
C LEU A 474 -18.30 -21.31 -0.29
N LEU A 475 -18.40 -21.05 1.01
CA LEU A 475 -17.54 -20.12 1.77
C LEU A 475 -17.50 -18.70 1.19
N GLY A 476 -18.46 -18.30 0.35
CA GLY A 476 -18.44 -17.00 -0.31
C GLY A 476 -17.30 -16.80 -1.31
N ILE A 477 -16.62 -17.89 -1.71
CA ILE A 477 -15.43 -17.86 -2.59
C ILE A 477 -15.63 -18.76 -3.81
N TYR A 478 -16.20 -19.94 -3.64
CA TYR A 478 -16.30 -20.95 -4.68
C TYR A 478 -17.75 -21.17 -5.12
N ILE A 479 -17.94 -21.44 -6.41
CA ILE A 479 -19.19 -21.96 -6.97
C ILE A 479 -19.03 -23.47 -7.12
N LEU A 480 -20.01 -24.22 -6.60
CA LEU A 480 -20.21 -25.62 -6.90
C LEU A 480 -21.14 -25.73 -8.08
N ALA A 481 -20.74 -26.41 -9.13
CA ALA A 481 -21.57 -26.67 -10.30
C ALA A 481 -21.60 -28.18 -10.62
N GLN A 482 -22.74 -28.66 -11.09
CA GLN A 482 -22.94 -30.03 -11.54
C GLN A 482 -22.91 -30.09 -13.05
N ALA A 483 -21.95 -30.81 -13.58
CA ALA A 483 -21.93 -31.26 -14.98
C ALA A 483 -22.49 -32.69 -15.06
N GLU A 484 -22.53 -33.28 -16.26
CA GLU A 484 -23.17 -34.55 -16.52
C GLU A 484 -22.67 -35.70 -15.64
N ASP A 485 -21.33 -35.78 -15.45
CA ASP A 485 -20.64 -36.89 -14.76
C ASP A 485 -19.70 -36.42 -13.64
N SER A 486 -19.78 -35.15 -13.22
CA SER A 486 -18.76 -34.55 -12.37
C SER A 486 -19.29 -33.38 -11.57
N LEU A 487 -18.61 -33.13 -10.46
CA LEU A 487 -18.72 -31.90 -9.68
C LEU A 487 -17.60 -30.93 -10.10
N LEU A 488 -17.96 -29.68 -10.36
CA LEU A 488 -17.02 -28.63 -10.67
C LEU A 488 -16.92 -27.68 -9.47
N LEU A 489 -15.71 -27.34 -9.10
CA LEU A 489 -15.41 -26.32 -8.10
C LEU A 489 -14.75 -25.14 -8.80
N ILE A 490 -15.41 -23.99 -8.82
CA ILE A 490 -15.00 -22.79 -9.55
C ILE A 490 -14.64 -21.70 -8.56
N ASP A 491 -13.44 -21.11 -8.69
CA ASP A 491 -13.07 -19.87 -7.99
C ASP A 491 -13.78 -18.70 -8.69
N MET A 492 -14.84 -18.18 -8.05
CA MET A 492 -15.67 -17.13 -8.64
C MET A 492 -14.92 -15.81 -8.85
N HIS A 493 -13.92 -15.52 -7.99
CA HIS A 493 -13.12 -14.30 -8.11
C HIS A 493 -12.17 -14.40 -9.29
N ALA A 494 -11.38 -15.46 -9.34
CA ALA A 494 -10.43 -15.72 -10.42
C ALA A 494 -11.12 -15.85 -11.79
N ALA A 495 -12.30 -16.47 -11.82
CA ALA A 495 -13.12 -16.59 -13.02
C ALA A 495 -13.66 -15.24 -13.51
N ALA A 496 -14.24 -14.42 -12.61
CA ALA A 496 -14.77 -13.11 -12.95
C ALA A 496 -13.65 -12.15 -13.40
N GLU A 497 -12.49 -12.20 -12.74
CA GLU A 497 -11.31 -11.43 -13.13
C GLU A 497 -10.88 -11.73 -14.56
N ARG A 498 -10.77 -13.01 -14.91
CA ARG A 498 -10.39 -13.43 -16.27
C ARG A 498 -11.42 -13.04 -17.30
N VAL A 499 -12.69 -13.25 -17.02
CA VAL A 499 -13.79 -12.87 -17.91
C VAL A 499 -13.77 -11.36 -18.18
N ASN A 500 -13.62 -10.54 -17.13
CA ASN A 500 -13.56 -9.08 -17.27
C ASN A 500 -12.34 -8.63 -18.07
N TYR A 501 -11.17 -9.22 -17.81
CA TYR A 501 -9.94 -8.93 -18.55
C TYR A 501 -10.12 -9.19 -20.06
N GLU A 502 -10.60 -10.35 -20.45
CA GLU A 502 -10.77 -10.70 -21.87
C GLU A 502 -11.86 -9.85 -22.54
N LYS A 503 -12.94 -9.50 -21.82
CA LYS A 503 -13.98 -8.59 -22.32
C LYS A 503 -13.41 -7.19 -22.57
N MET A 504 -12.64 -6.62 -21.63
CA MET A 504 -12.00 -5.32 -21.81
C MET A 504 -10.95 -5.34 -22.94
N LYS A 505 -10.14 -6.41 -23.01
CA LYS A 505 -9.14 -6.58 -24.07
C LYS A 505 -9.79 -6.61 -25.45
N ARG A 506 -10.85 -7.38 -25.61
CA ARG A 506 -11.62 -7.47 -26.88
C ARG A 506 -12.22 -6.11 -27.25
N GLN A 507 -12.89 -5.43 -26.32
CA GLN A 507 -13.48 -4.12 -26.57
C GLN A 507 -12.43 -3.09 -27.04
N ARG A 508 -11.23 -3.12 -26.42
CA ARG A 508 -10.13 -2.22 -26.80
C ARG A 508 -9.59 -2.57 -28.19
N GLN A 509 -9.47 -3.84 -28.52
CA GLN A 509 -9.01 -4.28 -29.86
C GLN A 509 -10.00 -3.91 -30.97
N GLU A 510 -11.30 -4.00 -30.70
CA GLU A 510 -12.35 -3.70 -31.68
C GLU A 510 -12.60 -2.21 -31.84
N ASN A 511 -12.57 -1.42 -30.76
CA ASN A 511 -12.98 -0.02 -30.76
C ASN A 511 -11.84 0.99 -30.53
N GLY A 512 -10.62 0.52 -30.24
CA GLY A 512 -9.48 1.36 -29.88
C GLY A 512 -9.53 1.91 -28.45
N ASN A 513 -10.71 2.08 -27.87
CA ASN A 513 -10.96 2.63 -26.53
C ASN A 513 -11.99 1.80 -25.77
N LEU A 514 -11.88 1.80 -24.43
CA LEU A 514 -12.94 1.28 -23.58
C LEU A 514 -14.08 2.29 -23.45
N GLN A 515 -15.32 1.78 -23.46
CA GLN A 515 -16.49 2.63 -23.18
C GLN A 515 -16.42 3.15 -21.75
N SER A 516 -16.56 4.47 -21.59
CA SER A 516 -16.58 5.14 -20.29
C SER A 516 -18.00 5.46 -19.84
N GLN A 517 -18.21 5.42 -18.53
CA GLN A 517 -19.39 5.90 -17.85
C GLN A 517 -19.01 7.13 -17.04
N ARG A 518 -19.61 8.29 -17.36
CA ARG A 518 -19.41 9.50 -16.57
C ARG A 518 -20.11 9.38 -15.23
N LEU A 519 -19.41 9.82 -14.19
CA LEU A 519 -19.97 9.91 -12.85
C LEU A 519 -20.85 11.15 -12.75
N LEU A 520 -22.02 11.00 -12.14
CA LEU A 520 -22.95 12.13 -11.92
C LEU A 520 -22.29 13.20 -11.03
N ILE A 521 -21.55 12.75 -10.02
CA ILE A 521 -20.76 13.61 -9.13
C ILE A 521 -19.31 13.10 -9.22
N PRO A 522 -18.34 13.95 -9.63
CA PRO A 522 -16.94 13.57 -9.61
C PRO A 522 -16.46 13.18 -8.19
N VAL A 523 -15.72 12.10 -8.08
CA VAL A 523 -15.19 11.64 -6.80
C VAL A 523 -13.76 12.17 -6.64
N THR A 524 -13.50 12.95 -5.61
CA THR A 524 -12.19 13.53 -5.32
C THR A 524 -11.42 12.68 -4.31
N PHE A 525 -10.09 12.65 -4.45
CA PHE A 525 -9.21 11.97 -3.52
C PHE A 525 -7.84 12.66 -3.45
N ALA A 526 -7.17 12.53 -2.30
CA ALA A 526 -5.80 12.97 -2.13
C ALA A 526 -4.86 12.01 -2.88
N ALA A 527 -3.98 12.56 -3.70
CA ALA A 527 -3.02 11.84 -4.52
C ALA A 527 -1.58 12.15 -4.10
N SER A 528 -0.67 11.22 -4.36
CA SER A 528 0.77 11.45 -4.21
C SER A 528 1.32 12.31 -5.36
N HIS A 529 2.52 12.83 -5.21
CA HIS A 529 3.21 13.54 -6.29
C HIS A 529 3.44 12.61 -7.50
N GLU A 530 3.72 11.33 -7.24
CA GLU A 530 3.93 10.32 -8.29
C GLU A 530 2.64 10.05 -9.07
N GLU A 531 1.50 9.95 -8.38
CA GLU A 531 0.17 9.79 -9.01
C GLU A 531 -0.24 11.02 -9.82
N CYS A 532 0.01 12.24 -9.31
CA CYS A 532 -0.24 13.48 -10.06
C CYS A 532 0.63 13.58 -11.32
N ALA A 533 1.91 13.20 -11.22
CA ALA A 533 2.81 13.16 -12.36
C ALA A 533 2.38 12.11 -13.39
N ALA A 534 1.99 10.91 -12.94
CA ALA A 534 1.48 9.87 -13.82
C ALA A 534 0.22 10.32 -14.58
N LEU A 535 -0.69 11.03 -13.91
CA LEU A 535 -1.84 11.63 -14.60
C LEU A 535 -1.41 12.64 -15.66
N ALA A 536 -0.47 13.55 -15.33
CA ALA A 536 -0.01 14.57 -16.26
C ALA A 536 0.69 13.97 -17.51
N ASP A 537 1.41 12.86 -17.32
CA ASP A 537 2.17 12.20 -18.38
C ASP A 537 1.32 11.24 -19.24
N HIS A 538 0.23 10.68 -18.67
CA HIS A 538 -0.53 9.59 -19.28
C HIS A 538 -2.06 9.85 -19.37
N ALA A 539 -2.49 11.13 -19.36
CA ALA A 539 -3.92 11.49 -19.38
C ALA A 539 -4.67 10.90 -20.58
N GLU A 540 -4.07 10.94 -21.79
CA GLU A 540 -4.66 10.38 -23.00
C GLU A 540 -4.77 8.85 -22.94
N THR A 541 -3.75 8.20 -22.40
CA THR A 541 -3.74 6.75 -22.21
C THR A 541 -4.86 6.33 -21.24
N LEU A 542 -5.00 7.02 -20.13
CA LEU A 542 -6.06 6.79 -19.15
C LEU A 542 -7.46 6.97 -19.76
N ALA A 543 -7.66 8.04 -20.54
CA ALA A 543 -8.92 8.27 -21.26
C ALA A 543 -9.20 7.14 -22.26
N GLY A 544 -8.19 6.59 -22.95
CA GLY A 544 -8.30 5.42 -23.81
C GLY A 544 -8.73 4.15 -23.07
N PHE A 545 -8.39 4.03 -21.79
CA PHE A 545 -8.89 2.98 -20.89
C PHE A 545 -10.25 3.30 -20.25
N GLY A 546 -10.89 4.41 -20.66
CA GLY A 546 -12.19 4.83 -20.14
C GLY A 546 -12.14 5.43 -18.72
N LEU A 547 -10.95 5.78 -18.22
CA LEU A 547 -10.73 6.41 -16.94
C LEU A 547 -10.37 7.88 -17.13
N GLU A 548 -11.34 8.78 -16.88
CA GLU A 548 -11.14 10.23 -16.99
C GLU A 548 -10.84 10.82 -15.62
N LEU A 549 -9.65 11.37 -15.46
CA LEU A 549 -9.18 12.04 -14.25
C LEU A 549 -8.90 13.51 -14.53
N SER A 550 -9.01 14.36 -13.53
CA SER A 550 -8.60 15.76 -13.60
C SER A 550 -7.87 16.18 -12.33
N ASP A 551 -6.83 16.98 -12.50
CA ASP A 551 -6.12 17.62 -11.39
C ASP A 551 -6.92 18.83 -10.88
N MET A 552 -7.21 18.86 -9.58
CA MET A 552 -7.91 19.93 -8.89
C MET A 552 -6.95 20.90 -8.18
N GLY A 553 -5.65 20.62 -8.23
CA GLY A 553 -4.61 21.33 -7.49
C GLY A 553 -4.43 20.81 -6.06
N GLY A 554 -3.31 21.17 -5.43
CA GLY A 554 -3.01 20.80 -4.03
C GLY A 554 -2.95 19.28 -3.79
N ASN A 555 -2.41 18.50 -4.76
CA ASN A 555 -2.36 17.05 -4.71
C ASN A 555 -3.74 16.37 -4.59
N THR A 556 -4.77 16.99 -5.14
CA THR A 556 -6.13 16.45 -5.17
C THR A 556 -6.52 16.13 -6.61
N LEU A 557 -6.91 14.87 -6.86
CA LEU A 557 -7.41 14.42 -8.16
C LEU A 557 -8.91 14.15 -8.08
N ALA A 558 -9.60 14.32 -9.21
CA ALA A 558 -11.02 14.01 -9.36
C ALA A 558 -11.24 12.97 -10.46
N VAL A 559 -11.95 11.89 -10.16
CA VAL A 559 -12.42 10.92 -11.15
C VAL A 559 -13.73 11.43 -11.75
N ARG A 560 -13.78 11.60 -13.06
CA ARG A 560 -14.95 12.10 -13.80
C ARG A 560 -15.68 10.99 -14.55
N ALA A 561 -14.94 10.00 -15.03
CA ALA A 561 -15.51 8.83 -15.69
C ALA A 561 -14.69 7.57 -15.36
N VAL A 562 -15.36 6.44 -15.38
CA VAL A 562 -14.77 5.10 -15.22
C VAL A 562 -15.22 4.20 -16.37
N PRO A 563 -14.49 3.10 -16.67
CA PRO A 563 -14.98 2.14 -17.64
C PRO A 563 -16.39 1.65 -17.29
N ALA A 564 -17.27 1.61 -18.25
CA ALA A 564 -18.70 1.25 -18.04
C ALA A 564 -18.86 -0.12 -17.37
N MET A 565 -17.96 -1.06 -17.66
CA MET A 565 -17.92 -2.39 -17.04
C MET A 565 -17.55 -2.35 -15.54
N LEU A 566 -16.89 -1.28 -15.09
CA LEU A 566 -16.38 -1.09 -13.73
C LEU A 566 -17.18 -0.06 -12.92
N GLY A 567 -18.37 0.33 -13.39
CA GLY A 567 -19.21 1.37 -12.76
C GLY A 567 -19.65 1.07 -11.32
N LYS A 568 -19.53 -0.18 -10.86
CA LYS A 568 -19.80 -0.61 -9.48
C LYS A 568 -18.54 -0.80 -8.64
N ALA A 569 -17.34 -0.56 -9.20
CA ALA A 569 -16.08 -0.70 -8.50
C ALA A 569 -15.84 0.47 -7.52
N ASP A 570 -14.89 0.29 -6.60
CA ASP A 570 -14.36 1.40 -5.81
C ASP A 570 -13.52 2.31 -6.71
N VAL A 571 -14.11 3.42 -7.09
CA VAL A 571 -13.58 4.36 -8.09
C VAL A 571 -12.24 4.95 -7.67
N VAL A 572 -12.06 5.24 -6.37
CA VAL A 572 -10.82 5.82 -5.83
C VAL A 572 -9.71 4.79 -5.84
N SER A 573 -10.00 3.58 -5.37
CA SER A 573 -9.02 2.49 -5.36
C SER A 573 -8.58 2.13 -6.77
N LEU A 574 -9.53 2.04 -7.72
CA LEU A 574 -9.24 1.80 -9.13
C LEU A 574 -8.30 2.88 -9.71
N ALA A 575 -8.60 4.17 -9.48
CA ALA A 575 -7.80 5.27 -9.99
C ALA A 575 -6.37 5.23 -9.42
N LYS A 576 -6.22 5.01 -8.11
CA LYS A 576 -4.92 4.94 -7.44
C LYS A 576 -4.07 3.76 -7.94
N ASP A 577 -4.67 2.58 -8.07
CA ASP A 577 -3.95 1.39 -8.50
C ASP A 577 -3.46 1.54 -9.96
N VAL A 578 -4.30 2.09 -10.85
CA VAL A 578 -3.90 2.34 -12.24
C VAL A 578 -2.83 3.44 -12.33
N LEU A 579 -2.95 4.53 -11.56
CA LEU A 579 -1.92 5.58 -11.53
C LEU A 579 -0.60 5.06 -10.94
N GLY A 580 -0.68 4.22 -9.89
CA GLY A 580 0.49 3.59 -9.29
C GLY A 580 1.24 2.67 -10.26
N GLU A 581 0.52 1.90 -11.08
CA GLU A 581 1.12 1.09 -12.16
C GLU A 581 1.81 1.98 -13.20
N LEU A 582 1.14 3.04 -13.65
CA LEU A 582 1.71 4.00 -14.62
C LEU A 582 2.98 4.68 -14.09
N ALA A 583 3.02 5.02 -12.81
CA ALA A 583 4.18 5.64 -12.17
C ALA A 583 5.41 4.70 -12.13
N GLN A 584 5.20 3.38 -12.00
CA GLN A 584 6.27 2.38 -11.87
C GLN A 584 6.88 1.96 -13.22
N VAL A 585 6.23 2.28 -14.34
CA VAL A 585 6.66 1.83 -15.66
C VAL A 585 8.02 2.41 -16.05
N GLY A 586 9.00 1.52 -16.19
CA GLY A 586 10.31 1.84 -16.76
C GLY A 586 10.26 1.85 -18.29
N SER A 587 11.20 2.54 -18.92
CA SER A 587 11.35 2.69 -20.38
C SER A 587 11.61 1.38 -21.17
N SER A 588 11.58 0.21 -20.52
CA SER A 588 12.01 -1.07 -21.12
C SER A 588 10.86 -2.02 -21.48
N GLN A 589 9.60 -1.71 -21.16
CA GLN A 589 8.47 -2.57 -21.53
C GLN A 589 7.86 -2.15 -22.86
N THR A 590 7.36 -3.15 -23.61
CA THR A 590 6.62 -2.86 -24.85
C THR A 590 5.27 -2.22 -24.49
N ILE A 591 4.73 -1.39 -25.38
CA ILE A 591 3.43 -0.72 -25.20
C ILE A 591 2.33 -1.77 -24.91
N GLU A 592 2.37 -2.91 -25.59
CA GLU A 592 1.38 -3.98 -25.45
C GLU A 592 1.46 -4.67 -24.06
N GLU A 593 2.66 -4.92 -23.53
CA GLU A 593 2.82 -5.50 -22.18
C GLU A 593 2.27 -4.55 -21.12
N HIS A 594 2.49 -3.26 -21.30
CA HIS A 594 2.01 -2.23 -20.42
C HIS A 594 0.48 -2.13 -20.43
N GLU A 595 -0.14 -2.11 -21.61
CA GLU A 595 -1.60 -2.12 -21.75
C GLU A 595 -2.24 -3.35 -21.12
N ASN A 596 -1.64 -4.53 -21.32
CA ASN A 596 -2.12 -5.76 -20.71
C ASN A 596 -2.03 -5.73 -19.16
N HIS A 597 -1.01 -5.07 -18.63
CA HIS A 597 -0.85 -4.91 -17.18
C HIS A 597 -1.93 -4.01 -16.57
N ILE A 598 -2.19 -2.86 -17.21
CA ILE A 598 -3.28 -1.96 -16.80
C ILE A 598 -4.64 -2.68 -16.85
N LEU A 599 -4.94 -3.42 -17.93
CA LEU A 599 -6.17 -4.19 -18.04
C LEU A 599 -6.30 -5.26 -16.95
N ALA A 600 -5.19 -5.90 -16.55
CA ALA A 600 -5.18 -6.88 -15.47
C ALA A 600 -5.51 -6.21 -14.12
N THR A 601 -4.90 -5.06 -13.82
CA THR A 601 -5.20 -4.27 -12.62
C THR A 601 -6.65 -3.82 -12.59
N MET A 602 -7.18 -3.34 -13.71
CA MET A 602 -8.58 -2.93 -13.84
C MET A 602 -9.56 -4.11 -13.66
N SER A 603 -9.22 -5.29 -14.18
CA SER A 603 -10.07 -6.48 -14.09
C SER A 603 -10.27 -6.97 -12.65
N CYS A 604 -9.26 -6.82 -11.78
CA CYS A 604 -9.36 -7.12 -10.36
C CYS A 604 -10.42 -6.26 -9.66
N HIS A 605 -10.55 -4.98 -10.04
CA HIS A 605 -11.55 -4.07 -9.48
C HIS A 605 -12.98 -4.38 -9.92
N GLY A 606 -13.15 -4.97 -11.10
CA GLY A 606 -14.45 -5.40 -11.63
C GLY A 606 -14.90 -6.78 -11.19
N SER A 607 -14.02 -7.53 -10.53
CA SER A 607 -14.32 -8.92 -10.16
C SER A 607 -15.22 -9.00 -8.92
N VAL A 608 -15.90 -10.14 -8.80
CA VAL A 608 -16.75 -10.45 -7.65
C VAL A 608 -15.88 -10.52 -6.39
N ARG A 609 -16.10 -9.65 -5.42
CA ARG A 609 -15.32 -9.64 -4.18
C ARG A 609 -15.57 -10.93 -3.38
N ALA A 610 -14.53 -11.47 -2.76
CA ALA A 610 -14.66 -12.57 -1.82
C ALA A 610 -15.64 -12.19 -0.70
N GLY A 611 -16.55 -13.10 -0.35
CA GLY A 611 -17.61 -12.86 0.62
C GLY A 611 -18.93 -12.31 0.06
N ARG A 612 -18.99 -11.89 -1.23
CA ARG A 612 -20.27 -11.54 -1.86
C ARG A 612 -21.08 -12.82 -2.10
N GLN A 613 -22.32 -12.84 -1.62
CA GLN A 613 -23.26 -13.90 -1.97
C GLN A 613 -23.83 -13.64 -3.37
N LEU A 614 -23.67 -14.63 -4.25
CA LEU A 614 -24.23 -14.65 -5.57
C LEU A 614 -25.54 -15.44 -5.57
N THR A 615 -26.52 -14.95 -6.32
CA THR A 615 -27.72 -15.73 -6.62
C THR A 615 -27.42 -16.83 -7.64
N LEU A 616 -28.24 -17.88 -7.69
CA LEU A 616 -28.10 -18.93 -8.70
C LEU A 616 -28.06 -18.41 -10.14
N PRO A 617 -28.89 -17.43 -10.55
CA PRO A 617 -28.79 -16.82 -11.87
C PRO A 617 -27.45 -16.11 -12.11
N GLU A 618 -26.90 -15.39 -11.13
CA GLU A 618 -25.59 -14.71 -11.25
C GLU A 618 -24.46 -15.73 -11.39
N MET A 619 -24.50 -16.82 -10.60
CA MET A 619 -23.53 -17.91 -10.73
C MET A 619 -23.58 -18.56 -12.10
N ASN A 620 -24.78 -18.90 -12.60
CA ASN A 620 -24.95 -19.48 -13.93
C ASN A 620 -24.52 -18.49 -15.03
N ALA A 621 -24.78 -17.20 -14.90
CA ALA A 621 -24.30 -16.18 -15.84
C ALA A 621 -22.78 -16.18 -15.92
N LEU A 622 -22.08 -16.25 -14.77
CA LEU A 622 -20.62 -16.34 -14.75
C LEU A 622 -20.11 -17.62 -15.44
N LEU A 623 -20.76 -18.76 -15.21
CA LEU A 623 -20.39 -20.01 -15.90
C LEU A 623 -20.55 -19.90 -17.43
N ARG A 624 -21.63 -19.31 -17.93
CA ARG A 624 -21.84 -19.05 -19.37
C ARG A 624 -20.79 -18.05 -19.91
N ASP A 625 -20.47 -17.01 -19.14
CA ASP A 625 -19.40 -16.08 -19.51
C ASP A 625 -18.05 -16.78 -19.63
N MET A 626 -17.71 -17.69 -18.69
CA MET A 626 -16.48 -18.47 -18.74
C MET A 626 -16.42 -19.35 -20.00
N GLU A 627 -17.51 -20.04 -20.36
CA GLU A 627 -17.58 -20.90 -21.56
C GLU A 627 -17.34 -20.12 -22.85
N ASN A 628 -17.78 -18.84 -22.88
CA ASN A 628 -17.63 -17.95 -24.04
C ASN A 628 -16.32 -17.15 -24.01
N THR A 629 -15.52 -17.29 -22.95
CA THR A 629 -14.30 -16.49 -22.77
C THR A 629 -13.05 -17.33 -23.06
N PRO A 630 -12.18 -16.90 -23.99
CA PRO A 630 -10.90 -17.56 -24.24
C PRO A 630 -10.05 -17.64 -22.96
N ARG A 631 -9.38 -18.77 -22.76
CA ARG A 631 -8.47 -19.01 -21.61
C ARG A 631 -9.13 -18.85 -20.23
N SER A 632 -10.43 -19.00 -20.11
CA SER A 632 -11.17 -18.91 -18.86
C SER A 632 -10.81 -20.00 -17.83
N ASN A 633 -10.09 -21.04 -18.26
CA ASN A 633 -9.55 -22.09 -17.40
C ASN A 633 -8.37 -21.65 -16.53
N GLN A 634 -7.80 -20.46 -16.78
CA GLN A 634 -6.68 -19.89 -16.02
C GLN A 634 -6.96 -18.43 -15.68
N CYS A 635 -6.60 -18.00 -14.44
CA CYS A 635 -6.64 -16.59 -14.05
C CYS A 635 -5.49 -15.80 -14.72
N ASN A 636 -5.46 -14.48 -14.53
CA ASN A 636 -4.41 -13.61 -15.07
C ASN A 636 -3.00 -13.95 -14.55
N HIS A 637 -2.92 -14.70 -13.43
CA HIS A 637 -1.67 -15.15 -12.80
C HIS A 637 -1.30 -16.62 -13.15
N GLY A 638 -2.03 -17.24 -14.10
CA GLY A 638 -1.76 -18.62 -14.55
C GLY A 638 -2.28 -19.74 -13.64
N ARG A 639 -3.04 -19.42 -12.58
CA ARG A 639 -3.67 -20.44 -11.72
C ARG A 639 -4.97 -20.95 -12.33
N PRO A 640 -5.35 -22.23 -12.14
CA PRO A 640 -6.63 -22.72 -12.62
C PRO A 640 -7.79 -21.97 -11.95
N THR A 641 -8.80 -21.61 -12.74
CA THR A 641 -10.03 -20.94 -12.26
C THR A 641 -11.10 -21.95 -11.83
N TRP A 642 -10.99 -23.21 -12.23
CA TRP A 642 -11.88 -24.28 -11.83
C TRP A 642 -11.18 -25.64 -11.82
N VAL A 643 -11.74 -26.57 -11.07
CA VAL A 643 -11.27 -27.96 -10.93
C VAL A 643 -12.47 -28.89 -11.12
N LYS A 644 -12.27 -29.99 -11.84
CA LYS A 644 -13.26 -31.05 -12.05
C LYS A 644 -12.98 -32.21 -11.08
N LEU A 645 -14.01 -32.67 -10.39
CA LEU A 645 -14.01 -33.89 -9.58
C LEU A 645 -14.95 -34.89 -10.24
N THR A 646 -14.40 -35.93 -10.78
CA THR A 646 -15.19 -37.04 -11.42
C THR A 646 -15.91 -37.86 -10.36
N LEU A 647 -16.97 -38.56 -10.74
CA LEU A 647 -17.69 -39.45 -9.84
C LEU A 647 -16.75 -40.50 -9.21
N LYS A 648 -15.80 -41.02 -10.00
CA LYS A 648 -14.80 -41.99 -9.53
C LYS A 648 -13.87 -41.38 -8.43
N GLU A 649 -13.46 -40.12 -8.57
CA GLU A 649 -12.66 -39.43 -7.56
C GLU A 649 -13.48 -39.15 -6.31
N LEU A 650 -14.75 -38.79 -6.46
CA LEU A 650 -15.68 -38.63 -5.35
C LEU A 650 -15.91 -39.95 -4.61
N ASP A 651 -16.15 -41.06 -5.34
CA ASP A 651 -16.31 -42.38 -4.73
C ASP A 651 -15.03 -42.82 -3.98
N ALA A 652 -13.85 -42.51 -4.52
CA ALA A 652 -12.59 -42.81 -3.87
C ALA A 652 -12.44 -42.11 -2.52
N LEU A 653 -12.97 -40.87 -2.36
CA LEU A 653 -12.99 -40.17 -1.07
C LEU A 653 -13.79 -40.89 0.00
N PHE A 654 -14.79 -41.69 -0.41
CA PHE A 654 -15.64 -42.50 0.48
C PHE A 654 -15.26 -43.99 0.51
N LEU A 655 -14.10 -44.35 -0.07
CA LEU A 655 -13.62 -45.73 -0.16
C LEU A 655 -14.64 -46.66 -0.87
N ARG A 656 -15.45 -46.10 -1.79
CA ARG A 656 -16.35 -46.85 -2.62
C ARG A 656 -15.61 -47.36 -3.88
N GLY A 657 -15.74 -48.64 -4.17
CA GLY A 657 -15.11 -49.23 -5.37
C GLY A 657 -13.71 -49.83 -5.15
N GLN A 658 -13.30 -50.10 -3.87
CA GLN A 658 -12.16 -50.94 -3.55
C GLN A 658 -12.59 -52.40 -3.41
#